data_3bd7c75aa5d697a15d942eb6a53eed83
#
_entry.id   3bd7c75aa5d697a15d942eb6a53eed83
#
_cell.length_a   1.000
_cell.length_b   1.000
_cell.length_c   1.000
_cell.angle_alpha   90.00
_cell.angle_beta   90.00
_cell.angle_gamma   90.00
#
_symmetry.space_group_name_H-M   'P 1'
#
loop_
_entity.id
_entity.type
_entity.pdbx_description
1 polymer ?
#
loop_
_entity_poly.entity_id
_entity_poly.type
_entity_poly.pdbx_seq_one_letter_code
_entity_poly.pdbx_strand_id
1 'polypeptide(L)'
;MRTTPGRYLIQQALPDRFKQFDGALDAKAASALFTQMAKELSPEEYTQVTYRLNNLGNTIASEYGGVASIHLRDLRLPDNLRAMRDALQKKVYAISQDPRLSSQERKRAIIRTVQEATPAIDKAVLETLGSTDNSFGLQVKTGVRGKPQQLRQLVFGDLLSVDSKHRDIPVPTFRSYGEGITPLQYWVASHGGRQGYIGVQKATADAGYFSKMIRQAAHKQVVTADDCGHPKPFTVDTDDEDNIGSLLYRDVKGKSGRVYRANTPITADMLDDLPDRIQIRSAAGCTLGEGVCAHCAGIREGNKLPDIGDRIGLNAVNSFLESLTQGGLCLLKGTLVRMSDGTVKAIEDIQPGDCVIAADRHGKPFSAPVAMLHHNGFQEVYHTVLRRGNEMQMIQSTKDHKVAVFNVQTAKYSVLPLDQVADPFVVLPVSSDPDVAFRAALGYRVESQIYYGRAHTYDIELRTEDHLFVLANGLIVSNSSKHGGGESVGAKRIKRGLEAIDQFINMPDNFVGGAVIADADGVVGTARTAPQGGQLLTVGDREYHIPVGQQITAKRGDQIEAGDLLTDGMPNMRKIVEYKGIGEGRREFVRALTDLLRQNGAGTLRRNIEAFARGYVNKVEVTDPDGLQGWLVGDIADYNLLESRWKPREGTEDREPSAAVGTYLERPALHYSIGTRVTPSTVKTLQDAGVSTISVNQKEPPFRSLMVPARTFSTTDDDWLVALSGENLMRSIQQHVQHGSDTKKDSISYYPRLAFMQGTKPDLLQVD
;
A
#
# COMPACT_ATOMS: atom_id res chain seq x y z
N MET A 1 -35.09 13.05 -33.58
CA MET A 1 -33.89 13.22 -32.72
C MET A 1 -32.67 12.98 -33.59
N ARG A 2 -31.75 13.92 -33.74
CA ARG A 2 -30.46 13.64 -34.42
C ARG A 2 -29.56 12.87 -33.45
N THR A 3 -29.25 11.62 -33.76
CA THR A 3 -28.36 10.78 -32.92
C THR A 3 -27.41 9.98 -33.82
N THR A 4 -26.33 9.44 -33.27
CA THR A 4 -25.42 8.55 -33.99
C THR A 4 -25.87 7.11 -33.84
N PRO A 5 -25.56 6.20 -34.83
CA PRO A 5 -25.90 4.78 -34.71
C PRO A 5 -25.39 4.15 -33.42
N GLY A 6 -24.15 4.43 -33.01
CA GLY A 6 -23.57 3.92 -31.77
C GLY A 6 -24.34 4.37 -30.54
N ARG A 7 -24.71 5.65 -30.45
CA ARG A 7 -25.54 6.16 -29.33
C ARG A 7 -26.90 5.47 -29.31
N TYR A 8 -27.54 5.32 -30.45
CA TYR A 8 -28.83 4.64 -30.55
C TYR A 8 -28.74 3.20 -30.01
N LEU A 9 -27.74 2.44 -30.44
CA LEU A 9 -27.54 1.06 -29.98
C LEU A 9 -27.29 0.97 -28.49
N ILE A 10 -26.46 1.85 -27.94
CA ILE A 10 -26.22 1.91 -26.48
C ILE A 10 -27.51 2.26 -25.74
N GLN A 11 -28.27 3.24 -26.20
CA GLN A 11 -29.56 3.60 -25.62
C GLN A 11 -30.57 2.45 -25.59
N GLN A 12 -30.57 1.59 -26.63
CA GLN A 12 -31.42 0.39 -26.63
C GLN A 12 -31.01 -0.65 -25.56
N ALA A 13 -29.76 -0.73 -25.23
CA ALA A 13 -29.25 -1.64 -24.20
C ALA A 13 -29.48 -1.13 -22.77
N LEU A 14 -29.72 0.18 -22.59
CA LEU A 14 -29.90 0.85 -21.28
C LEU A 14 -31.39 0.89 -20.86
N PRO A 15 -31.69 0.86 -19.53
CA PRO A 15 -33.01 1.19 -19.01
C PRO A 15 -33.40 2.64 -19.33
N ASP A 16 -34.70 2.94 -19.42
CA ASP A 16 -35.22 4.24 -19.89
C ASP A 16 -34.66 5.43 -19.11
N ARG A 17 -34.48 5.30 -17.82
CA ARG A 17 -33.92 6.35 -16.93
C ARG A 17 -32.46 6.70 -17.19
N PHE A 18 -31.69 5.84 -17.88
CA PHE A 18 -30.29 6.04 -18.23
C PHE A 18 -30.07 6.31 -19.73
N LYS A 19 -31.10 6.38 -20.53
CA LYS A 19 -31.01 6.63 -21.99
C LYS A 19 -30.59 8.05 -22.34
N GLN A 20 -30.79 9.01 -21.41
CA GLN A 20 -30.42 10.41 -21.62
C GLN A 20 -29.02 10.67 -21.11
N PHE A 21 -28.07 10.78 -22.00
CA PHE A 21 -26.71 11.26 -21.73
C PHE A 21 -26.27 12.20 -22.84
N ASP A 22 -25.61 13.28 -22.44
CA ASP A 22 -25.10 14.29 -23.37
C ASP A 22 -23.62 14.06 -23.69
N GLY A 23 -23.22 14.42 -24.90
CA GLY A 23 -21.83 14.32 -25.35
C GLY A 23 -21.39 12.93 -25.77
N ALA A 24 -20.08 12.73 -25.87
CA ALA A 24 -19.47 11.45 -26.21
C ALA A 24 -19.36 10.57 -24.95
N LEU A 25 -19.65 9.28 -25.10
CA LEU A 25 -19.47 8.29 -24.04
C LEU A 25 -18.00 7.81 -24.06
N ASP A 26 -17.11 8.68 -23.57
CA ASP A 26 -15.71 8.33 -23.35
C ASP A 26 -15.54 7.45 -22.09
N ALA A 27 -14.33 7.01 -21.79
CA ALA A 27 -14.05 6.14 -20.66
C ALA A 27 -14.53 6.74 -19.31
N LYS A 28 -14.45 8.07 -19.15
CA LYS A 28 -14.89 8.77 -17.93
C LYS A 28 -16.43 8.80 -17.85
N ALA A 29 -17.09 9.19 -18.93
CA ALA A 29 -18.56 9.22 -18.97
C ALA A 29 -19.17 7.82 -18.81
N ALA A 30 -18.55 6.80 -19.42
CA ALA A 30 -18.96 5.41 -19.23
C ALA A 30 -18.81 4.95 -17.76
N SER A 31 -17.67 5.24 -17.13
CA SER A 31 -17.44 4.91 -15.71
C SER A 31 -18.45 5.59 -14.79
N ALA A 32 -18.78 6.86 -15.04
CA ALA A 32 -19.79 7.59 -14.27
C ALA A 32 -21.18 6.97 -14.44
N LEU A 33 -21.56 6.60 -15.67
CA LEU A 33 -22.81 5.92 -15.96
C LEU A 33 -22.92 4.57 -15.25
N PHE A 34 -21.87 3.73 -15.29
CA PHE A 34 -21.85 2.44 -14.59
C PHE A 34 -21.95 2.63 -13.07
N THR A 35 -21.25 3.63 -12.51
CA THR A 35 -21.33 3.95 -11.08
C THR A 35 -22.73 4.38 -10.67
N GLN A 36 -23.38 5.19 -11.48
CA GLN A 36 -24.77 5.61 -11.23
C GLN A 36 -25.72 4.42 -11.33
N MET A 37 -25.62 3.59 -12.34
CA MET A 37 -26.42 2.38 -12.49
C MET A 37 -26.23 1.43 -11.31
N ALA A 38 -25.03 1.25 -10.80
CA ALA A 38 -24.76 0.41 -9.65
C ALA A 38 -25.41 0.90 -8.35
N LYS A 39 -25.64 2.22 -8.21
CA LYS A 39 -26.32 2.81 -7.06
C LYS A 39 -27.85 2.73 -7.13
N GLU A 40 -28.43 2.75 -8.34
CA GLU A 40 -29.86 2.94 -8.56
C GLU A 40 -30.60 1.68 -9.02
N LEU A 41 -29.87 0.69 -9.56
CA LEU A 41 -30.44 -0.57 -10.04
C LEU A 41 -30.35 -1.67 -8.99
N SER A 42 -31.27 -2.62 -9.03
CA SER A 42 -31.10 -3.87 -8.29
C SER A 42 -29.90 -4.67 -8.86
N PRO A 43 -29.30 -5.59 -8.08
CA PRO A 43 -28.22 -6.44 -8.56
C PRO A 43 -28.57 -7.21 -9.84
N GLU A 44 -29.80 -7.70 -9.95
CA GLU A 44 -30.32 -8.43 -11.10
C GLU A 44 -30.45 -7.55 -12.32
N GLU A 45 -31.04 -6.35 -12.17
CA GLU A 45 -31.15 -5.38 -13.26
C GLU A 45 -29.78 -4.92 -13.75
N TYR A 46 -28.86 -4.61 -12.80
CA TYR A 46 -27.48 -4.20 -13.12
C TYR A 46 -26.76 -5.29 -13.93
N THR A 47 -26.88 -6.54 -13.49
CA THR A 47 -26.28 -7.69 -14.18
C THR A 47 -26.81 -7.83 -15.59
N GLN A 48 -28.13 -7.69 -15.80
CA GLN A 48 -28.75 -7.79 -17.13
C GLN A 48 -28.31 -6.65 -18.05
N VAL A 49 -28.21 -5.43 -17.53
CA VAL A 49 -27.78 -4.26 -18.31
C VAL A 49 -26.31 -4.39 -18.71
N THR A 50 -25.45 -4.75 -17.78
CA THR A 50 -24.01 -4.95 -18.05
C THR A 50 -23.78 -6.08 -19.05
N TYR A 51 -24.55 -7.17 -18.95
CA TYR A 51 -24.50 -8.26 -19.91
C TYR A 51 -24.91 -7.80 -21.33
N ARG A 52 -26.01 -7.03 -21.47
CA ARG A 52 -26.46 -6.51 -22.78
C ARG A 52 -25.42 -5.56 -23.37
N LEU A 53 -24.84 -4.66 -22.60
CA LEU A 53 -23.79 -3.74 -23.05
C LEU A 53 -22.51 -4.47 -23.46
N ASN A 54 -22.11 -5.49 -22.68
CA ASN A 54 -20.95 -6.31 -22.99
C ASN A 54 -21.15 -7.10 -24.30
N ASN A 55 -22.32 -7.72 -24.47
CA ASN A 55 -22.66 -8.43 -25.72
C ASN A 55 -22.70 -7.48 -26.92
N LEU A 56 -23.28 -6.29 -26.77
CA LEU A 56 -23.28 -5.28 -27.83
C LEU A 56 -21.84 -4.90 -28.22
N GLY A 57 -20.99 -4.65 -27.22
CA GLY A 57 -19.56 -4.34 -27.43
C GLY A 57 -18.82 -5.46 -28.13
N ASN A 58 -19.01 -6.71 -27.71
CA ASN A 58 -18.41 -7.90 -28.34
C ASN A 58 -18.90 -8.11 -29.78
N THR A 59 -20.18 -7.94 -30.03
CA THR A 59 -20.75 -8.05 -31.39
C THR A 59 -20.15 -6.98 -32.31
N ILE A 60 -20.10 -5.72 -31.85
CA ILE A 60 -19.50 -4.63 -32.65
C ILE A 60 -18.01 -4.90 -32.90
N ALA A 61 -17.26 -5.36 -31.87
CA ALA A 61 -15.84 -5.65 -32.04
C ALA A 61 -15.58 -6.83 -32.98
N SER A 62 -16.44 -7.86 -32.96
CA SER A 62 -16.26 -9.07 -33.77
C SER A 62 -16.72 -8.87 -35.23
N GLU A 63 -17.89 -8.27 -35.41
CA GLU A 63 -18.50 -8.16 -36.74
C GLU A 63 -18.06 -6.89 -37.48
N TYR A 64 -17.80 -5.81 -36.73
CA TYR A 64 -17.46 -4.49 -37.28
C TYR A 64 -16.08 -4.01 -36.82
N GLY A 65 -15.21 -4.90 -36.36
CA GLY A 65 -13.89 -4.57 -35.78
C GLY A 65 -13.00 -3.76 -36.74
N GLY A 66 -13.19 -3.87 -38.06
CA GLY A 66 -12.51 -3.04 -39.05
C GLY A 66 -12.71 -1.53 -38.87
N VAL A 67 -13.81 -1.10 -38.24
CA VAL A 67 -14.08 0.33 -37.97
C VAL A 67 -13.20 0.86 -36.84
N ALA A 68 -12.88 0.02 -35.85
CA ALA A 68 -12.03 0.38 -34.71
C ALA A 68 -10.55 -0.01 -34.91
N SER A 69 -10.21 -0.71 -35.98
CA SER A 69 -8.86 -1.14 -36.29
C SER A 69 -7.96 0.02 -36.70
N ILE A 70 -6.67 -0.08 -36.42
CA ILE A 70 -5.66 0.86 -36.89
C ILE A 70 -5.27 0.52 -38.31
N HIS A 71 -5.41 1.48 -39.23
CA HIS A 71 -5.03 1.34 -40.63
C HIS A 71 -3.67 2.00 -40.86
N LEU A 72 -2.96 1.57 -41.92
CA LEU A 72 -1.69 2.19 -42.32
C LEU A 72 -1.82 3.69 -42.62
N ARG A 73 -2.99 4.12 -43.11
CA ARG A 73 -3.27 5.56 -43.34
C ARG A 73 -3.26 6.36 -42.02
N ASP A 74 -3.63 5.74 -40.91
CA ASP A 74 -3.71 6.39 -39.58
C ASP A 74 -2.32 6.71 -39.04
N LEU A 75 -1.27 6.06 -39.55
CA LEU A 75 0.13 6.26 -39.21
C LEU A 75 0.83 7.32 -40.09
N ARG A 76 0.13 7.92 -41.05
CA ARG A 76 0.71 8.99 -41.89
C ARG A 76 0.85 10.27 -41.09
N LEU A 77 2.01 10.92 -41.21
CA LEU A 77 2.28 12.22 -40.59
C LEU A 77 1.59 13.34 -41.35
N PRO A 78 0.61 14.05 -40.79
CA PRO A 78 -0.01 15.23 -41.38
C PRO A 78 0.99 16.37 -41.64
N ASP A 79 0.72 17.22 -42.66
CA ASP A 79 1.65 18.26 -43.08
C ASP A 79 1.92 19.33 -42.01
N ASN A 80 0.89 19.70 -41.24
CA ASN A 80 1.06 20.61 -40.08
C ASN A 80 2.01 20.07 -39.04
N LEU A 81 1.92 18.79 -38.71
CA LEU A 81 2.80 18.12 -37.77
C LEU A 81 4.19 17.91 -38.36
N ARG A 82 4.29 17.67 -39.68
CA ARG A 82 5.56 17.61 -40.41
C ARG A 82 6.31 18.94 -40.29
N ALA A 83 5.64 20.05 -40.50
CA ALA A 83 6.24 21.40 -40.37
C ALA A 83 6.80 21.63 -38.95
N MET A 84 6.06 21.22 -37.90
CA MET A 84 6.54 21.29 -36.51
C MET A 84 7.79 20.43 -36.28
N ARG A 85 7.81 19.22 -36.80
CA ARG A 85 8.97 18.32 -36.71
C ARG A 85 10.21 18.88 -37.36
N ASP A 86 10.05 19.39 -38.60
CA ASP A 86 11.14 19.95 -39.38
C ASP A 86 11.71 21.22 -38.71
N ALA A 87 10.85 22.05 -38.14
CA ALA A 87 11.27 23.24 -37.35
C ALA A 87 12.10 22.84 -36.12
N LEU A 88 11.67 21.83 -35.38
CA LEU A 88 12.40 21.31 -34.20
C LEU A 88 13.74 20.70 -34.65
N GLN A 89 13.75 19.92 -35.71
CA GLN A 89 14.96 19.29 -36.25
C GLN A 89 16.00 20.34 -36.67
N LYS A 90 15.56 21.42 -37.33
CA LYS A 90 16.44 22.56 -37.69
C LYS A 90 17.04 23.23 -36.46
N LYS A 91 16.25 23.46 -35.39
CA LYS A 91 16.76 24.01 -34.12
C LYS A 91 17.81 23.10 -33.49
N VAL A 92 17.55 21.80 -33.39
CA VAL A 92 18.48 20.83 -32.82
C VAL A 92 19.75 20.76 -33.65
N TYR A 93 19.64 20.77 -34.98
CA TYR A 93 20.81 20.78 -35.85
C TYR A 93 21.66 22.05 -35.66
N ALA A 94 21.05 23.23 -35.58
CA ALA A 94 21.77 24.49 -35.30
C ALA A 94 22.56 24.42 -33.98
N ILE A 95 21.94 23.90 -32.90
CA ILE A 95 22.62 23.71 -31.61
C ILE A 95 23.80 22.72 -31.75
N SER A 96 23.64 21.65 -32.52
CA SER A 96 24.68 20.64 -32.70
C SER A 96 25.91 21.19 -33.41
N GLN A 97 25.76 22.21 -34.26
CA GLN A 97 26.82 22.86 -35.03
C GLN A 97 27.37 24.14 -34.35
N ASP A 98 26.83 24.60 -33.22
CA ASP A 98 27.26 25.84 -32.58
C ASP A 98 28.66 25.69 -31.98
N PRO A 99 29.70 26.39 -32.54
CA PRO A 99 31.08 26.29 -32.07
C PRO A 99 31.30 26.96 -30.70
N ARG A 100 30.36 27.81 -30.24
CA ARG A 100 30.46 28.54 -28.97
C ARG A 100 30.14 27.63 -27.77
N LEU A 101 29.47 26.50 -28.02
CA LEU A 101 29.09 25.58 -26.98
C LEU A 101 30.09 24.44 -26.83
N SER A 102 30.44 24.10 -25.60
CA SER A 102 31.19 22.87 -25.33
C SER A 102 30.36 21.63 -25.67
N SER A 103 31.01 20.47 -25.82
CA SER A 103 30.29 19.22 -26.08
C SER A 103 29.20 18.90 -25.04
N GLN A 104 29.45 19.26 -23.78
CA GLN A 104 28.49 19.00 -22.70
C GLN A 104 27.33 19.99 -22.72
N GLU A 105 27.59 21.27 -23.01
CA GLU A 105 26.53 22.28 -23.16
C GLU A 105 25.65 21.99 -24.36
N ARG A 106 26.22 21.58 -25.51
CA ARG A 106 25.45 21.15 -26.69
C ARG A 106 24.47 20.00 -26.34
N LYS A 107 24.97 18.95 -25.65
CA LYS A 107 24.11 17.84 -25.21
C LYS A 107 22.96 18.29 -24.33
N ARG A 108 23.25 19.15 -23.35
CA ARG A 108 22.20 19.71 -22.47
C ARG A 108 21.21 20.58 -23.24
N ALA A 109 21.70 21.43 -24.14
CA ALA A 109 20.86 22.31 -24.94
C ALA A 109 19.94 21.53 -25.89
N ILE A 110 20.43 20.45 -26.51
CA ILE A 110 19.63 19.55 -27.35
C ILE A 110 18.50 18.93 -26.52
N ILE A 111 18.84 18.32 -25.37
CA ILE A 111 17.87 17.68 -24.49
C ILE A 111 16.79 18.70 -24.08
N ARG A 112 17.21 19.86 -23.60
CA ARG A 112 16.29 20.92 -23.16
C ARG A 112 15.36 21.39 -24.28
N THR A 113 15.88 21.66 -25.48
CA THR A 113 15.10 22.11 -26.63
C THR A 113 14.01 21.12 -27.04
N VAL A 114 14.33 19.81 -27.00
CA VAL A 114 13.36 18.76 -27.32
C VAL A 114 12.34 18.58 -26.22
N GLN A 115 12.78 18.63 -24.95
CA GLN A 115 11.88 18.55 -23.79
C GLN A 115 10.85 19.69 -23.78
N GLU A 116 11.30 20.93 -24.03
CA GLU A 116 10.42 22.10 -24.08
C GLU A 116 9.39 22.03 -25.23
N ALA A 117 9.75 21.41 -26.34
CA ALA A 117 8.85 21.24 -27.49
C ALA A 117 7.84 20.10 -27.36
N THR A 118 8.16 19.06 -26.59
CA THR A 118 7.38 17.81 -26.51
C THR A 118 5.92 18.00 -26.10
N PRO A 119 5.56 18.81 -25.07
CA PRO A 119 4.15 18.99 -24.69
C PRO A 119 3.28 19.62 -25.77
N ALA A 120 3.82 20.64 -26.44
CA ALA A 120 3.13 21.29 -27.55
C ALA A 120 2.93 20.30 -28.72
N ILE A 121 3.89 19.45 -28.97
CA ILE A 121 3.81 18.39 -29.98
C ILE A 121 2.76 17.35 -29.59
N ASP A 122 2.78 16.83 -28.36
CA ASP A 122 1.81 15.85 -27.88
C ASP A 122 0.37 16.37 -27.98
N LYS A 123 0.15 17.64 -27.61
CA LYS A 123 -1.13 18.32 -27.75
C LYS A 123 -1.54 18.44 -29.21
N ALA A 124 -0.66 18.92 -30.08
CA ALA A 124 -0.94 19.08 -31.51
C ALA A 124 -1.22 17.74 -32.21
N VAL A 125 -0.46 16.68 -31.84
CA VAL A 125 -0.68 15.32 -32.35
C VAL A 125 -2.06 14.81 -31.95
N LEU A 126 -2.46 14.97 -30.68
CA LEU A 126 -3.75 14.53 -30.18
C LEU A 126 -4.92 15.34 -30.79
N GLU A 127 -4.77 16.65 -30.93
CA GLU A 127 -5.78 17.50 -31.55
C GLU A 127 -5.96 17.20 -33.06
N THR A 128 -4.85 16.99 -33.77
CA THR A 128 -4.88 16.72 -35.22
C THR A 128 -5.41 15.32 -35.52
N LEU A 129 -4.98 14.31 -34.76
CA LEU A 129 -5.30 12.91 -35.03
C LEU A 129 -6.51 12.40 -34.23
N GLY A 130 -6.92 13.08 -33.18
CA GLY A 130 -8.05 12.70 -32.33
C GLY A 130 -9.40 13.01 -32.98
N SER A 131 -9.52 12.81 -34.30
CA SER A 131 -10.75 12.94 -35.09
C SER A 131 -11.36 11.58 -35.39
N THR A 132 -12.59 11.58 -35.91
CA THR A 132 -13.30 10.36 -36.33
C THR A 132 -12.66 9.65 -37.54
N ASP A 133 -11.78 10.35 -38.25
CA ASP A 133 -11.11 9.81 -39.46
C ASP A 133 -9.81 9.05 -39.12
N ASN A 134 -9.33 9.15 -37.88
CA ASN A 134 -8.15 8.42 -37.40
C ASN A 134 -8.53 7.54 -36.20
N SER A 135 -8.67 6.25 -36.45
CA SER A 135 -9.10 5.29 -35.42
C SER A 135 -8.16 5.23 -34.22
N PHE A 136 -6.85 5.35 -34.44
CA PHE A 136 -5.87 5.31 -33.33
C PHE A 136 -5.92 6.60 -32.49
N GLY A 137 -5.97 7.76 -33.16
CA GLY A 137 -6.13 9.04 -32.46
C GLY A 137 -7.42 9.11 -31.66
N LEU A 138 -8.52 8.60 -32.22
CA LEU A 138 -9.81 8.52 -31.53
C LEU A 138 -9.75 7.64 -30.28
N GLN A 139 -9.12 6.46 -30.34
CA GLN A 139 -8.95 5.57 -29.17
C GLN A 139 -8.16 6.24 -28.05
N VAL A 140 -7.09 6.98 -28.38
CA VAL A 140 -6.30 7.73 -27.39
C VAL A 140 -7.10 8.89 -26.81
N LYS A 141 -7.81 9.66 -27.63
CA LYS A 141 -8.61 10.82 -27.22
C LYS A 141 -9.76 10.43 -26.28
N THR A 142 -10.41 9.31 -26.56
CA THR A 142 -11.53 8.81 -25.75
C THR A 142 -11.07 8.05 -24.49
N GLY A 143 -9.77 7.81 -24.34
CA GLY A 143 -9.20 7.10 -23.18
C GLY A 143 -9.44 5.58 -23.20
N VAL A 144 -9.90 5.01 -24.31
CA VAL A 144 -10.17 3.57 -24.45
C VAL A 144 -8.87 2.79 -24.52
N ARG A 145 -7.90 3.26 -25.34
CA ARG A 145 -6.62 2.56 -25.53
C ARG A 145 -5.51 3.54 -25.92
N GLY A 146 -4.32 3.30 -25.39
CA GLY A 146 -3.13 4.06 -25.74
C GLY A 146 -2.99 5.39 -24.95
N LYS A 147 -1.82 6.01 -25.07
CA LYS A 147 -1.47 7.30 -24.47
C LYS A 147 -1.02 8.27 -25.57
N PRO A 148 -1.11 9.61 -25.37
CA PRO A 148 -0.63 10.59 -26.33
C PRO A 148 0.83 10.36 -26.79
N GLN A 149 1.70 9.96 -25.87
CA GLN A 149 3.09 9.61 -26.18
C GLN A 149 3.19 8.45 -27.18
N GLN A 150 2.36 7.40 -27.03
CA GLN A 150 2.37 6.25 -27.95
C GLN A 150 1.88 6.65 -29.35
N LEU A 151 0.86 7.53 -29.42
CA LEU A 151 0.38 8.09 -30.68
C LEU A 151 1.50 8.91 -31.35
N ARG A 152 2.21 9.76 -30.59
CA ARG A 152 3.37 10.51 -31.07
C ARG A 152 4.48 9.60 -31.60
N GLN A 153 4.84 8.57 -30.85
CA GLN A 153 5.89 7.62 -31.25
C GLN A 153 5.59 6.94 -32.58
N LEU A 154 4.32 6.58 -32.81
CA LEU A 154 3.89 5.89 -34.01
C LEU A 154 3.76 6.79 -35.23
N VAL A 155 3.43 8.09 -35.06
CA VAL A 155 3.11 9.00 -36.16
C VAL A 155 4.12 10.13 -36.34
N PHE A 156 4.66 10.68 -35.25
CA PHE A 156 5.52 11.86 -35.29
C PHE A 156 7.01 11.52 -35.06
N GLY A 157 7.31 10.81 -33.99
CA GLY A 157 8.65 10.41 -33.56
C GLY A 157 8.74 10.21 -32.08
N ASP A 158 9.73 9.41 -31.62
CA ASP A 158 9.92 9.12 -30.20
C ASP A 158 10.55 10.30 -29.45
N LEU A 159 11.29 11.13 -30.14
CA LEU A 159 12.04 12.29 -29.67
C LEU A 159 13.20 11.90 -28.75
N LEU A 160 13.02 11.82 -27.44
CA LEU A 160 14.09 11.46 -26.51
C LEU A 160 13.85 10.08 -25.89
N SER A 161 14.90 9.27 -25.86
CA SER A 161 14.94 7.99 -25.16
C SER A 161 15.89 8.09 -23.96
N VAL A 162 15.70 7.24 -22.94
CA VAL A 162 16.51 7.21 -21.73
C VAL A 162 17.43 5.99 -21.71
N ASP A 163 18.61 6.14 -21.09
CA ASP A 163 19.53 5.03 -20.84
C ASP A 163 19.11 4.18 -19.61
N SER A 164 19.87 3.15 -19.29
CA SER A 164 19.62 2.26 -18.14
C SER A 164 19.72 2.98 -16.78
N LYS A 165 20.23 4.20 -16.72
CA LYS A 165 20.30 5.05 -15.53
C LYS A 165 19.28 6.19 -15.56
N HIS A 166 18.24 6.07 -16.39
CA HIS A 166 17.19 7.08 -16.58
C HIS A 166 17.70 8.46 -17.00
N ARG A 167 18.83 8.54 -17.74
CA ARG A 167 19.34 9.80 -18.29
C ARG A 167 18.97 9.90 -19.76
N ASP A 168 18.51 11.08 -20.17
CA ASP A 168 18.16 11.35 -21.56
C ASP A 168 19.37 11.21 -22.49
N ILE A 169 19.18 10.49 -23.60
CA ILE A 169 20.19 10.33 -24.63
C ILE A 169 20.10 11.54 -25.58
N PRO A 170 21.18 12.33 -25.76
CA PRO A 170 21.17 13.57 -26.52
C PRO A 170 21.18 13.33 -28.05
N VAL A 171 20.45 12.33 -28.50
CA VAL A 171 20.27 11.97 -29.92
C VAL A 171 18.79 11.79 -30.17
N PRO A 172 18.05 12.85 -30.56
CA PRO A 172 16.63 12.78 -30.77
C PRO A 172 16.24 11.89 -31.96
N THR A 173 15.17 11.12 -31.77
CA THR A 173 14.56 10.26 -32.78
C THR A 173 13.38 11.00 -33.43
N PHE A 174 13.60 11.65 -34.56
CA PHE A 174 12.60 12.42 -35.28
C PHE A 174 11.70 11.60 -36.19
N ARG A 175 12.15 10.45 -36.68
CA ARG A 175 11.31 9.56 -37.48
C ARG A 175 10.41 8.74 -36.58
N SER A 176 9.16 8.58 -37.03
CA SER A 176 8.20 7.73 -36.33
C SER A 176 8.43 6.25 -36.60
N TYR A 177 7.87 5.40 -35.76
CA TYR A 177 7.88 3.95 -36.02
C TYR A 177 7.06 3.59 -37.27
N GLY A 178 6.03 4.36 -37.59
CA GLY A 178 5.25 4.20 -38.83
C GLY A 178 6.05 4.49 -40.10
N GLU A 179 7.01 5.43 -40.07
CA GLU A 179 7.92 5.76 -41.17
C GLU A 179 9.15 4.83 -41.22
N GLY A 180 9.40 4.05 -40.16
CA GLY A 180 10.62 3.32 -39.93
C GLY A 180 11.77 4.22 -39.47
N ILE A 181 12.57 3.76 -38.52
CA ILE A 181 13.68 4.51 -37.91
C ILE A 181 15.01 4.11 -38.52
N THR A 182 15.99 5.01 -38.48
CA THR A 182 17.36 4.74 -38.94
C THR A 182 18.08 3.81 -37.99
N PRO A 183 19.20 3.13 -38.40
CA PRO A 183 19.97 2.27 -37.49
C PRO A 183 20.46 2.98 -36.23
N LEU A 184 20.87 4.25 -36.33
CA LEU A 184 21.27 5.05 -35.17
C LEU A 184 20.05 5.31 -34.22
N GLN A 185 18.93 5.69 -34.79
CA GLN A 185 17.71 5.92 -34.01
C GLN A 185 17.18 4.63 -33.38
N TYR A 186 17.28 3.49 -34.10
CA TYR A 186 16.95 2.18 -33.54
C TYR A 186 17.84 1.83 -32.34
N TRP A 187 19.15 2.07 -32.47
CA TRP A 187 20.09 1.85 -31.36
C TRP A 187 19.71 2.69 -30.13
N VAL A 188 19.37 3.97 -30.32
CA VAL A 188 18.90 4.86 -29.24
C VAL A 188 17.58 4.37 -28.63
N ALA A 189 16.58 4.07 -29.46
CA ALA A 189 15.26 3.60 -29.01
C ALA A 189 15.34 2.24 -28.29
N SER A 190 16.33 1.38 -28.62
CA SER A 190 16.50 0.08 -27.98
C SER A 190 16.81 0.19 -26.48
N HIS A 191 17.39 1.31 -26.02
CA HIS A 191 17.61 1.56 -24.60
C HIS A 191 16.28 1.74 -23.86
N GLY A 192 15.35 2.53 -24.42
CA GLY A 192 14.00 2.70 -23.88
C GLY A 192 13.20 1.39 -23.90
N GLY A 193 13.31 0.62 -24.99
CA GLY A 193 12.70 -0.71 -25.09
C GLY A 193 13.21 -1.68 -24.02
N ARG A 194 14.52 -1.72 -23.78
CA ARG A 194 15.10 -2.53 -22.70
C ARG A 194 14.60 -2.12 -21.34
N GLN A 195 14.54 -0.83 -21.06
CA GLN A 195 14.05 -0.31 -19.79
C GLN A 195 12.58 -0.69 -19.56
N GLY A 196 11.74 -0.52 -20.59
CA GLY A 196 10.35 -0.94 -20.54
C GLY A 196 10.19 -2.46 -20.33
N TYR A 197 10.99 -3.26 -21.03
CA TYR A 197 10.97 -4.71 -20.88
C TYR A 197 11.38 -5.18 -19.47
N ILE A 198 12.47 -4.63 -18.91
CA ILE A 198 12.91 -4.94 -17.55
C ILE A 198 11.82 -4.54 -16.54
N GLY A 199 11.25 -3.34 -16.67
CA GLY A 199 10.16 -2.86 -15.80
C GLY A 199 8.93 -3.77 -15.86
N VAL A 200 8.46 -4.11 -17.06
CA VAL A 200 7.27 -4.95 -17.23
C VAL A 200 7.52 -6.40 -16.80
N GLN A 201 8.61 -7.01 -17.22
CA GLN A 201 8.87 -8.44 -16.96
C GLN A 201 9.29 -8.70 -15.52
N LYS A 202 10.24 -7.94 -14.98
CA LYS A 202 10.78 -8.18 -13.65
C LYS A 202 9.83 -7.66 -12.56
N ALA A 203 9.39 -6.42 -12.64
CA ALA A 203 8.53 -5.84 -11.61
C ALA A 203 7.16 -6.53 -11.56
N THR A 204 6.59 -6.92 -12.71
CA THR A 204 5.33 -7.68 -12.75
C THR A 204 5.50 -9.08 -12.17
N ALA A 205 6.62 -9.77 -12.49
CA ALA A 205 6.90 -11.08 -11.95
C ALA A 205 7.10 -11.05 -10.43
N ASP A 206 7.87 -10.08 -9.92
CA ASP A 206 8.13 -9.90 -8.49
C ASP A 206 6.83 -9.59 -7.73
N ALA A 207 5.99 -8.69 -8.25
CA ALA A 207 4.68 -8.37 -7.68
C ALA A 207 3.71 -9.56 -7.74
N GLY A 208 3.72 -10.33 -8.83
CA GLY A 208 2.92 -11.54 -9.00
C GLY A 208 3.33 -12.65 -8.01
N TYR A 209 4.62 -12.86 -7.83
CA TYR A 209 5.16 -13.83 -6.86
C TYR A 209 4.82 -13.42 -5.42
N PHE A 210 5.00 -12.17 -5.07
CA PHE A 210 4.61 -11.63 -3.76
C PHE A 210 3.11 -11.82 -3.49
N SER A 211 2.27 -11.54 -4.49
CA SER A 211 0.82 -11.76 -4.43
C SER A 211 0.47 -13.22 -4.14
N LYS A 212 1.16 -14.17 -4.80
CA LYS A 212 0.98 -15.61 -4.56
C LYS A 212 1.30 -15.99 -3.11
N MET A 213 2.44 -15.55 -2.59
CA MET A 213 2.86 -15.86 -1.21
C MET A 213 1.86 -15.38 -0.16
N ILE A 214 1.38 -14.14 -0.29
CA ILE A 214 0.42 -13.60 0.69
C ILE A 214 -0.92 -14.32 0.61
N ARG A 215 -1.40 -14.67 -0.60
CA ARG A 215 -2.64 -15.44 -0.77
C ARG A 215 -2.55 -16.82 -0.11
N GLN A 216 -1.39 -17.47 -0.17
CA GLN A 216 -1.16 -18.74 0.50
C GLN A 216 -1.27 -18.64 2.03
N ALA A 217 -0.84 -17.53 2.62
CA ALA A 217 -0.99 -17.29 4.06
C ALA A 217 -2.44 -17.00 4.49
N ALA A 218 -3.28 -16.52 3.58
CA ALA A 218 -4.66 -16.10 3.88
C ALA A 218 -5.74 -17.11 3.45
N HIS A 219 -5.43 -18.12 2.65
CA HIS A 219 -6.44 -18.96 1.97
C HIS A 219 -7.31 -19.77 2.94
N LYS A 220 -6.79 -20.13 4.13
CA LYS A 220 -7.54 -20.84 5.18
C LYS A 220 -8.60 -19.96 5.88
N GLN A 221 -8.59 -18.64 5.64
CA GLN A 221 -9.57 -17.74 6.25
C GLN A 221 -10.87 -17.74 5.45
N VAL A 222 -11.66 -18.79 5.68
CA VAL A 222 -12.99 -19.03 5.11
C VAL A 222 -14.02 -18.91 6.22
N VAL A 223 -15.21 -18.42 5.92
CA VAL A 223 -16.31 -18.39 6.90
C VAL A 223 -16.84 -19.80 7.13
N THR A 224 -16.69 -20.31 8.35
CA THR A 224 -17.05 -21.70 8.70
C THR A 224 -18.22 -21.79 9.68
N ALA A 225 -18.62 -20.68 10.29
CA ALA A 225 -19.77 -20.59 11.20
C ALA A 225 -20.34 -19.18 11.20
N ASP A 226 -21.59 -19.03 11.62
CA ASP A 226 -22.22 -17.72 11.79
C ASP A 226 -21.60 -16.95 12.96
N ASP A 227 -21.47 -17.59 14.12
CA ASP A 227 -20.89 -17.02 15.33
C ASP A 227 -20.01 -18.02 16.06
N CYS A 228 -18.87 -17.56 16.59
CA CYS A 228 -17.97 -18.37 17.42
C CYS A 228 -18.37 -18.39 18.92
N GLY A 229 -19.39 -17.64 19.30
CA GLY A 229 -19.93 -17.56 20.67
C GLY A 229 -19.10 -16.68 21.63
N HIS A 230 -17.81 -16.85 21.68
CA HIS A 230 -16.92 -16.19 22.64
C HIS A 230 -15.67 -15.56 21.99
N PRO A 231 -15.86 -14.50 21.14
CA PRO A 231 -14.73 -13.85 20.52
C PRO A 231 -13.87 -13.10 21.54
N LYS A 232 -12.59 -12.93 21.23
CA LYS A 232 -11.69 -12.04 21.96
C LYS A 232 -11.91 -10.60 21.50
N PRO A 233 -12.18 -9.65 22.40
CA PRO A 233 -12.41 -8.27 22.01
C PRO A 233 -11.10 -7.59 21.59
N PHE A 234 -11.20 -6.74 20.56
CA PHE A 234 -10.15 -5.81 20.19
C PHE A 234 -10.57 -4.39 20.52
N THR A 235 -9.73 -3.68 21.26
CA THR A 235 -9.96 -2.26 21.58
C THR A 235 -9.43 -1.41 20.45
N VAL A 236 -10.27 -0.51 19.93
CA VAL A 236 -9.97 0.40 18.82
C VAL A 236 -10.36 1.84 19.16
N ASP A 237 -9.67 2.81 18.55
CA ASP A 237 -10.04 4.21 18.63
C ASP A 237 -11.16 4.50 17.62
N THR A 238 -12.17 5.26 18.00
CA THR A 238 -13.40 5.48 17.18
C THR A 238 -13.25 6.53 16.09
N ASP A 239 -12.21 7.34 16.13
CA ASP A 239 -11.87 8.30 15.08
C ASP A 239 -11.35 7.64 13.78
N ASP A 240 -11.07 6.33 13.81
CA ASP A 240 -10.63 5.57 12.65
C ASP A 240 -11.83 5.05 11.84
N GLU A 241 -12.09 5.65 10.67
CA GLU A 241 -13.14 5.24 9.73
C GLU A 241 -12.99 3.78 9.24
N ASP A 242 -11.79 3.18 9.34
CA ASP A 242 -11.56 1.79 8.97
C ASP A 242 -12.32 0.79 9.88
N ASN A 243 -12.87 1.26 11.02
CA ASN A 243 -13.73 0.46 11.88
C ASN A 243 -15.16 0.32 11.35
N ILE A 244 -15.57 1.11 10.34
CA ILE A 244 -16.90 1.00 9.72
C ILE A 244 -17.12 -0.42 9.19
N GLY A 245 -18.25 -1.04 9.57
CA GLY A 245 -18.62 -2.41 9.22
C GLY A 245 -18.09 -3.48 10.18
N SER A 246 -17.27 -3.13 11.17
CA SER A 246 -16.96 -4.01 12.30
C SER A 246 -18.15 -4.07 13.25
N LEU A 247 -18.31 -5.16 14.01
CA LEU A 247 -19.41 -5.31 14.96
C LEU A 247 -18.95 -4.95 16.38
N LEU A 248 -19.82 -4.25 17.13
CA LEU A 248 -19.58 -3.98 18.54
C LEU A 248 -19.48 -5.29 19.34
N TYR A 249 -18.47 -5.39 20.21
CA TYR A 249 -18.30 -6.57 21.07
C TYR A 249 -19.33 -6.66 22.19
N ARG A 250 -19.71 -5.51 22.77
CA ARG A 250 -20.65 -5.36 23.87
C ARG A 250 -21.55 -4.13 23.69
N ASP A 251 -22.60 -4.00 24.53
CA ASP A 251 -23.41 -2.80 24.54
C ASP A 251 -22.54 -1.57 24.86
N VAL A 252 -22.70 -0.52 24.07
CA VAL A 252 -21.94 0.74 24.19
C VAL A 252 -22.91 1.90 24.31
N LYS A 253 -22.71 2.75 25.33
CA LYS A 253 -23.48 3.99 25.51
C LYS A 253 -22.74 5.11 24.76
N GLY A 254 -23.42 5.72 23.79
CA GLY A 254 -22.94 6.88 23.05
C GLY A 254 -22.85 8.15 23.90
N LYS A 255 -22.14 9.15 23.39
CA LYS A 255 -22.01 10.50 23.99
C LYS A 255 -23.39 11.19 24.11
N SER A 256 -24.30 10.94 23.17
CA SER A 256 -25.69 11.40 23.20
C SER A 256 -26.60 10.70 24.23
N GLY A 257 -26.11 9.62 24.87
CA GLY A 257 -26.88 8.78 25.78
C GLY A 257 -27.59 7.60 25.09
N ARG A 258 -27.55 7.49 23.76
CA ARG A 258 -28.08 6.36 23.00
C ARG A 258 -27.27 5.09 23.31
N VAL A 259 -27.97 3.95 23.47
CA VAL A 259 -27.33 2.66 23.69
C VAL A 259 -27.30 1.87 22.39
N TYR A 260 -26.10 1.53 21.95
CA TYR A 260 -25.84 0.65 20.81
C TYR A 260 -25.61 -0.77 21.34
N ARG A 261 -26.35 -1.73 20.80
CA ARG A 261 -26.31 -3.13 21.28
C ARG A 261 -25.07 -3.85 20.75
N ALA A 262 -24.63 -4.86 21.48
CA ALA A 262 -23.64 -5.82 21.00
C ALA A 262 -24.03 -6.38 19.61
N ASN A 263 -23.04 -6.69 18.77
CA ASN A 263 -23.20 -7.15 17.38
C ASN A 263 -23.85 -6.11 16.44
N THR A 264 -24.06 -4.87 16.85
CA THR A 264 -24.47 -3.80 15.93
C THR A 264 -23.29 -3.43 15.04
N PRO A 265 -23.45 -3.38 13.69
CA PRO A 265 -22.42 -2.88 12.79
C PRO A 265 -22.15 -1.39 13.02
N ILE A 266 -20.89 -1.01 13.05
CA ILE A 266 -20.49 0.39 13.13
C ILE A 266 -20.76 1.04 11.78
N THR A 267 -21.47 2.16 11.79
CA THR A 267 -21.75 2.99 10.62
C THR A 267 -21.08 4.36 10.76
N ALA A 268 -20.94 5.10 9.67
CA ALA A 268 -20.26 6.40 9.67
C ALA A 268 -20.92 7.41 10.63
N ASP A 269 -22.25 7.42 10.69
CA ASP A 269 -23.04 8.29 11.57
C ASP A 269 -22.93 7.93 13.06
N MET A 270 -22.44 6.73 13.39
CA MET A 270 -22.20 6.33 14.78
C MET A 270 -20.86 6.81 15.32
N LEU A 271 -19.85 7.03 14.48
CA LEU A 271 -18.48 7.32 14.91
C LEU A 271 -18.39 8.55 15.82
N ASP A 272 -19.12 9.61 15.51
CA ASP A 272 -19.12 10.85 16.30
C ASP A 272 -19.78 10.68 17.69
N ASP A 273 -20.75 9.77 17.80
CA ASP A 273 -21.50 9.52 19.04
C ASP A 273 -20.84 8.47 19.95
N LEU A 274 -20.03 7.58 19.40
CA LEU A 274 -19.35 6.54 20.17
C LEU A 274 -18.27 7.15 21.10
N PRO A 275 -17.95 6.51 22.25
CA PRO A 275 -16.78 6.87 23.07
C PRO A 275 -15.47 6.78 22.29
N ASP A 276 -14.45 7.51 22.69
CA ASP A 276 -13.16 7.58 22.00
C ASP A 276 -12.48 6.21 21.83
N ARG A 277 -12.82 5.25 22.71
CA ARG A 277 -12.34 3.86 22.63
C ARG A 277 -13.49 2.89 22.82
N ILE A 278 -13.57 1.91 21.93
CA ILE A 278 -14.58 0.84 21.97
C ILE A 278 -13.96 -0.53 21.78
N GLN A 279 -14.69 -1.55 22.17
CA GLN A 279 -14.33 -2.93 21.88
C GLN A 279 -15.18 -3.45 20.72
N ILE A 280 -14.49 -4.04 19.73
CA ILE A 280 -15.10 -4.62 18.53
C ILE A 280 -14.83 -6.12 18.44
N ARG A 281 -15.67 -6.80 17.67
CA ARG A 281 -15.39 -8.15 17.17
C ARG A 281 -14.42 -8.05 16.01
N SER A 282 -13.43 -8.93 16.00
CA SER A 282 -12.37 -8.93 14.99
C SER A 282 -12.09 -10.35 14.50
N ALA A 283 -11.78 -10.50 13.22
CA ALA A 283 -11.30 -11.76 12.68
C ALA A 283 -10.07 -12.27 13.45
N ALA A 284 -9.15 -11.37 13.84
CA ALA A 284 -7.97 -11.71 14.62
C ALA A 284 -8.28 -12.27 16.02
N GLY A 285 -9.45 -11.94 16.58
CA GLY A 285 -9.94 -12.41 17.88
C GLY A 285 -10.96 -13.57 17.82
N CYS A 286 -11.27 -14.08 16.64
CA CYS A 286 -12.19 -15.21 16.50
C CYS A 286 -11.60 -16.51 17.12
N THR A 287 -12.42 -17.24 17.88
CA THR A 287 -11.98 -18.44 18.65
C THR A 287 -12.16 -19.75 17.91
N LEU A 288 -12.63 -19.74 16.68
CA LEU A 288 -12.69 -20.97 15.86
C LEU A 288 -11.29 -21.50 15.58
N GLY A 289 -11.11 -22.82 15.66
CA GLY A 289 -9.85 -23.47 15.34
C GLY A 289 -9.47 -23.33 13.87
N GLU A 290 -10.46 -23.41 12.98
CA GLU A 290 -10.30 -23.27 11.54
C GLU A 290 -11.26 -22.20 11.00
N GLY A 291 -10.79 -21.43 10.01
CA GLY A 291 -11.56 -20.36 9.41
C GLY A 291 -11.89 -19.21 10.38
N VAL A 292 -13.03 -18.57 10.17
CA VAL A 292 -13.52 -17.44 10.95
C VAL A 292 -15.05 -17.42 10.94
N CYS A 293 -15.71 -16.88 11.96
CA CYS A 293 -17.16 -16.73 11.93
C CYS A 293 -17.59 -15.45 11.21
N ALA A 294 -18.82 -15.44 10.67
CA ALA A 294 -19.38 -14.30 9.94
C ALA A 294 -19.38 -13.00 10.77
N HIS A 295 -19.76 -13.09 12.05
CA HIS A 295 -19.79 -11.94 12.95
C HIS A 295 -18.39 -11.32 13.18
N CYS A 296 -17.36 -12.15 13.36
CA CYS A 296 -15.96 -11.66 13.52
C CYS A 296 -15.38 -11.13 12.20
N ALA A 297 -15.87 -11.64 11.06
CA ALA A 297 -15.49 -11.13 9.75
C ALA A 297 -16.06 -9.73 9.46
N GLY A 298 -17.17 -9.36 10.11
CA GLY A 298 -17.84 -8.07 9.93
C GLY A 298 -18.58 -7.94 8.61
N ILE A 299 -19.18 -6.78 8.38
CA ILE A 299 -19.96 -6.48 7.18
C ILE A 299 -19.04 -6.47 5.94
N ARG A 300 -19.50 -7.09 4.88
CA ARG A 300 -18.81 -7.22 3.57
C ARG A 300 -19.62 -6.59 2.45
N GLU A 301 -19.34 -6.98 1.21
CA GLU A 301 -20.03 -6.51 0.04
C GLU A 301 -21.56 -6.70 0.15
N GLY A 302 -22.32 -5.74 -0.38
CA GLY A 302 -23.77 -5.74 -0.26
C GLY A 302 -24.30 -5.36 1.11
N ASN A 303 -23.46 -4.81 1.99
CA ASN A 303 -23.82 -4.35 3.35
C ASN A 303 -24.43 -5.45 4.23
N LYS A 304 -23.95 -6.67 4.10
CA LYS A 304 -24.37 -7.84 4.88
C LYS A 304 -23.18 -8.60 5.46
N LEU A 305 -23.45 -9.47 6.44
CA LEU A 305 -22.47 -10.44 6.91
C LEU A 305 -22.14 -11.45 5.79
N PRO A 306 -20.91 -11.98 5.72
CA PRO A 306 -20.55 -12.97 4.74
C PRO A 306 -21.26 -14.30 5.01
N ASP A 307 -21.54 -15.04 3.95
CA ASP A 307 -22.15 -16.35 4.01
C ASP A 307 -21.09 -17.45 4.36
N ILE A 308 -21.55 -18.57 4.92
CA ILE A 308 -20.67 -19.73 5.17
C ILE A 308 -20.09 -20.21 3.83
N GLY A 309 -18.75 -20.38 3.78
CA GLY A 309 -18.00 -20.71 2.57
C GLY A 309 -17.32 -19.50 1.91
N ASP A 310 -17.63 -18.28 2.31
CA ASP A 310 -16.99 -17.07 1.77
C ASP A 310 -15.50 -17.02 2.13
N ARG A 311 -14.67 -16.78 1.12
CA ARG A 311 -13.20 -16.75 1.24
C ARG A 311 -12.69 -15.35 1.60
N ILE A 312 -12.99 -14.91 2.81
CA ILE A 312 -12.66 -13.55 3.25
C ILE A 312 -11.15 -13.26 3.29
N GLY A 313 -10.32 -14.25 3.53
CA GLY A 313 -8.86 -14.08 3.53
C GLY A 313 -8.32 -13.72 2.15
N LEU A 314 -8.79 -14.39 1.09
CA LEU A 314 -8.38 -14.09 -0.28
C LEU A 314 -8.90 -12.71 -0.73
N ASN A 315 -10.16 -12.38 -0.39
CA ASN A 315 -10.73 -11.08 -0.69
C ASN A 315 -9.99 -9.95 0.04
N ALA A 316 -9.65 -10.17 1.31
CA ALA A 316 -8.87 -9.25 2.12
C ALA A 316 -7.50 -8.95 1.51
N VAL A 317 -6.78 -9.98 1.12
CA VAL A 317 -5.45 -9.82 0.50
C VAL A 317 -5.55 -9.12 -0.86
N ASN A 318 -6.54 -9.46 -1.69
CA ASN A 318 -6.74 -8.81 -2.98
C ASN A 318 -7.00 -7.31 -2.84
N SER A 319 -7.72 -6.87 -1.79
CA SER A 319 -8.07 -5.46 -1.59
C SER A 319 -6.87 -4.53 -1.44
N PHE A 320 -5.77 -4.97 -0.82
CA PHE A 320 -4.57 -4.16 -0.69
C PHE A 320 -3.48 -4.47 -1.72
N LEU A 321 -3.45 -5.70 -2.27
CA LEU A 321 -2.50 -6.04 -3.33
C LEU A 321 -2.76 -5.26 -4.61
N GLU A 322 -4.03 -5.08 -5.00
CA GLU A 322 -4.38 -4.31 -6.18
C GLU A 322 -3.93 -2.85 -6.05
N SER A 323 -4.14 -2.25 -4.89
CA SER A 323 -3.68 -0.89 -4.58
C SER A 323 -2.15 -0.78 -4.58
N LEU A 324 -1.43 -1.78 -4.04
CA LEU A 324 0.03 -1.81 -4.02
C LEU A 324 0.67 -1.86 -5.41
N THR A 325 0.04 -2.54 -6.36
CA THR A 325 0.52 -2.61 -7.74
C THR A 325 0.22 -1.34 -8.53
N GLN A 326 -0.72 -0.50 -8.07
CA GLN A 326 -1.21 0.70 -8.75
C GLN A 326 -0.95 2.01 -7.98
N GLY A 327 -0.59 1.96 -6.69
CA GLY A 327 -0.58 3.10 -5.75
C GLY A 327 0.51 4.16 -5.96
N GLY A 328 0.19 5.43 -5.72
CA GLY A 328 1.10 6.59 -5.61
C GLY A 328 0.40 7.79 -5.02
N LEU A 329 1.12 8.51 -4.16
CA LEU A 329 0.71 9.80 -3.58
C LEU A 329 0.77 10.87 -4.65
N CYS A 330 -0.26 11.74 -4.78
CA CYS A 330 -0.37 12.58 -5.95
C CYS A 330 -1.12 13.89 -5.71
N LEU A 331 -0.76 14.91 -6.50
CA LEU A 331 -1.48 16.18 -6.62
C LEU A 331 -2.47 16.11 -7.79
N LEU A 332 -3.56 16.85 -7.67
CA LEU A 332 -4.56 16.97 -8.73
C LEU A 332 -3.97 17.60 -9.98
N LYS A 333 -4.39 17.15 -11.15
CA LYS A 333 -4.19 17.84 -12.43
C LYS A 333 -4.59 19.32 -12.34
N GLY A 334 -3.73 20.21 -12.84
CA GLY A 334 -3.93 21.66 -12.74
C GLY A 334 -3.35 22.30 -11.49
N THR A 335 -2.79 21.52 -10.55
CA THR A 335 -2.06 22.09 -9.40
C THR A 335 -0.86 22.90 -9.90
N LEU A 336 -0.81 24.18 -9.51
CA LEU A 336 0.26 25.07 -9.93
C LEU A 336 1.47 24.97 -9.02
N VAL A 337 2.64 24.75 -9.61
CA VAL A 337 3.96 24.64 -8.94
C VAL A 337 4.77 25.90 -9.24
N ARG A 338 5.52 26.37 -8.25
CA ARG A 338 6.36 27.57 -8.38
C ARG A 338 7.70 27.21 -9.03
N MET A 339 7.99 27.88 -10.15
CA MET A 339 9.24 27.69 -10.88
C MET A 339 10.35 28.58 -10.33
N SER A 340 11.61 28.20 -10.56
CA SER A 340 12.77 28.96 -10.06
C SER A 340 13.01 30.29 -10.77
N ASP A 341 12.40 30.50 -11.94
CA ASP A 341 12.43 31.75 -12.69
C ASP A 341 11.34 32.76 -12.25
N GLY A 342 10.58 32.42 -11.19
CA GLY A 342 9.49 33.22 -10.66
C GLY A 342 8.13 32.98 -11.32
N THR A 343 8.04 32.17 -12.35
CA THR A 343 6.78 31.78 -12.99
C THR A 343 6.07 30.65 -12.24
N VAL A 344 4.85 30.34 -12.63
CA VAL A 344 4.10 29.17 -12.15
C VAL A 344 3.71 28.28 -13.33
N LYS A 345 3.72 26.95 -13.11
CA LYS A 345 3.41 25.96 -14.13
C LYS A 345 2.48 24.91 -13.57
N ALA A 346 1.48 24.46 -14.34
CA ALA A 346 0.65 23.36 -13.91
C ALA A 346 1.48 22.07 -13.78
N ILE A 347 1.20 21.25 -12.77
CA ILE A 347 2.03 20.07 -12.45
C ILE A 347 2.14 19.10 -13.62
N GLU A 348 1.07 18.94 -14.41
CA GLU A 348 1.07 18.10 -15.61
C GLU A 348 1.92 18.64 -16.76
N ASP A 349 2.24 19.93 -16.73
CA ASP A 349 3.04 20.62 -17.75
C ASP A 349 4.53 20.69 -17.38
N ILE A 350 4.88 20.31 -16.15
CA ILE A 350 6.27 20.28 -15.66
C ILE A 350 7.03 19.16 -16.38
N GLN A 351 8.26 19.48 -16.79
CA GLN A 351 9.13 18.58 -17.54
C GLN A 351 10.37 18.20 -16.74
N PRO A 352 10.93 17.00 -16.95
CA PRO A 352 12.27 16.67 -16.47
C PRO A 352 13.30 17.69 -16.94
N GLY A 353 14.06 18.28 -16.02
CA GLY A 353 15.00 19.35 -16.27
C GLY A 353 14.47 20.76 -16.00
N ASP A 354 13.15 20.97 -15.87
CA ASP A 354 12.61 22.20 -15.33
C ASP A 354 13.15 22.45 -13.93
N CYS A 355 13.42 23.70 -13.60
CA CYS A 355 13.85 24.07 -12.26
C CYS A 355 12.66 24.65 -11.48
N VAL A 356 12.28 23.97 -10.42
CA VAL A 356 11.25 24.42 -9.48
C VAL A 356 11.86 25.01 -8.23
N ILE A 357 11.09 25.79 -7.48
CA ILE A 357 11.47 26.12 -6.12
C ILE A 357 11.25 24.88 -5.25
N ALA A 358 12.36 24.30 -4.79
CA ALA A 358 12.37 23.27 -3.77
C ALA A 358 12.52 23.91 -2.39
N ALA A 359 12.28 23.14 -1.34
CA ALA A 359 12.55 23.56 0.03
C ALA A 359 13.35 22.46 0.77
N ASP A 360 14.23 22.86 1.69
CA ASP A 360 14.81 21.94 2.65
C ASP A 360 13.77 21.61 3.74
N ARG A 361 14.09 20.63 4.61
CA ARG A 361 13.22 20.25 5.73
C ARG A 361 12.87 21.39 6.69
N HIS A 362 13.62 22.48 6.64
CA HIS A 362 13.38 23.67 7.46
C HIS A 362 12.55 24.73 6.73
N GLY A 363 12.10 24.45 5.50
CA GLY A 363 11.27 25.35 4.69
C GLY A 363 12.03 26.45 3.97
N LYS A 364 13.38 26.39 3.93
CA LYS A 364 14.22 27.36 3.23
C LYS A 364 14.22 27.05 1.73
N PRO A 365 13.88 28.02 0.85
CA PRO A 365 13.79 27.79 -0.58
C PRO A 365 15.17 27.70 -1.25
N PHE A 366 15.24 26.85 -2.27
CA PHE A 366 16.35 26.78 -3.22
C PHE A 366 15.85 26.27 -4.58
N SER A 367 16.63 26.48 -5.63
CA SER A 367 16.28 25.97 -6.97
C SER A 367 16.72 24.51 -7.14
N ALA A 368 15.81 23.65 -7.59
CA ALA A 368 16.11 22.25 -7.85
C ALA A 368 15.53 21.79 -9.20
N PRO A 369 16.31 21.00 -9.97
CA PRO A 369 15.81 20.43 -11.22
C PRO A 369 14.85 19.25 -10.94
N VAL A 370 13.76 19.22 -11.68
CA VAL A 370 12.83 18.08 -11.71
C VAL A 370 13.51 16.90 -12.42
N ALA A 371 13.54 15.77 -11.76
CA ALA A 371 14.09 14.53 -12.31
C ALA A 371 13.08 13.84 -13.20
N MET A 372 11.80 13.80 -12.78
CA MET A 372 10.73 13.12 -13.48
C MET A 372 9.37 13.71 -13.12
N LEU A 373 8.45 13.69 -14.09
CA LEU A 373 7.02 13.90 -13.88
C LEU A 373 6.32 12.53 -13.84
N HIS A 374 5.60 12.26 -12.79
CA HIS A 374 4.79 11.05 -12.64
C HIS A 374 3.32 11.37 -12.90
N HIS A 375 2.72 10.70 -13.89
CA HIS A 375 1.27 10.67 -14.08
C HIS A 375 0.72 9.41 -13.40
N ASN A 376 0.09 9.59 -12.25
CA ASN A 376 -0.31 8.50 -11.38
C ASN A 376 -1.75 8.02 -11.60
N GLY A 377 -2.37 8.46 -12.71
CA GLY A 377 -3.69 8.01 -13.13
C GLY A 377 -4.82 8.65 -12.34
N PHE A 378 -5.94 7.93 -12.27
CA PHE A 378 -7.19 8.36 -11.65
C PHE A 378 -7.19 7.96 -10.18
N GLN A 379 -6.98 8.94 -9.28
CA GLN A 379 -6.95 8.74 -7.83
C GLN A 379 -8.12 9.48 -7.16
N GLU A 380 -8.45 9.07 -5.94
CA GLU A 380 -9.34 9.87 -5.09
C GLU A 380 -8.65 11.15 -4.66
N VAL A 381 -9.31 12.26 -4.88
CA VAL A 381 -8.79 13.61 -4.62
C VAL A 381 -9.66 14.31 -3.60
N TYR A 382 -9.01 15.03 -2.72
CA TYR A 382 -9.60 15.82 -1.66
C TYR A 382 -9.19 17.28 -1.80
N HIS A 383 -10.10 18.19 -1.45
CA HIS A 383 -9.83 19.58 -1.24
C HIS A 383 -9.52 19.80 0.24
N THR A 384 -8.25 19.95 0.58
CA THR A 384 -7.82 20.27 1.94
C THR A 384 -7.78 21.76 2.11
N VAL A 385 -8.67 22.28 2.94
CA VAL A 385 -8.76 23.70 3.28
C VAL A 385 -7.85 23.98 4.46
N LEU A 386 -6.99 24.98 4.28
CA LEU A 386 -6.01 25.41 5.24
C LEU A 386 -6.31 26.86 5.65
N ARG A 387 -6.32 27.14 6.95
CA ARG A 387 -6.64 28.47 7.49
C ARG A 387 -5.53 29.06 8.34
N ARG A 388 -5.31 30.36 8.16
CA ARG A 388 -4.46 31.21 9.01
C ARG A 388 -5.17 32.54 9.27
N GLY A 389 -5.81 32.71 10.41
CA GLY A 389 -6.68 33.87 10.67
C GLY A 389 -7.79 33.96 9.64
N ASN A 390 -7.86 35.07 8.90
CA ASN A 390 -8.83 35.29 7.82
C ASN A 390 -8.36 34.78 6.45
N GLU A 391 -7.12 34.34 6.33
CA GLU A 391 -6.55 33.84 5.08
C GLU A 391 -6.85 32.34 4.94
N MET A 392 -7.33 31.95 3.76
CA MET A 392 -7.57 30.56 3.39
C MET A 392 -6.70 30.17 2.20
N GLN A 393 -6.16 28.96 2.27
CA GLN A 393 -5.43 28.29 1.19
C GLN A 393 -6.04 26.92 0.95
N MET A 394 -5.81 26.34 -0.22
CA MET A 394 -6.32 25.02 -0.55
C MET A 394 -5.24 24.18 -1.24
N ILE A 395 -5.16 22.92 -0.86
CA ILE A 395 -4.39 21.89 -1.56
C ILE A 395 -5.37 20.87 -2.15
N GLN A 396 -5.20 20.58 -3.43
CA GLN A 396 -5.98 19.56 -4.14
C GLN A 396 -5.08 18.35 -4.39
N SER A 397 -5.30 17.27 -3.63
CA SER A 397 -4.39 16.13 -3.63
C SER A 397 -5.10 14.84 -3.22
N THR A 398 -4.40 13.70 -3.29
CA THR A 398 -4.82 12.51 -2.53
C THR A 398 -4.89 12.84 -1.04
N LYS A 399 -5.73 12.13 -0.27
CA LYS A 399 -6.01 12.38 1.15
C LYS A 399 -4.74 12.45 2.00
N ASP A 400 -3.84 11.56 1.72
CA ASP A 400 -2.59 11.28 2.41
C ASP A 400 -1.35 11.99 1.80
N HIS A 401 -1.56 12.96 0.90
CA HIS A 401 -0.45 13.70 0.29
C HIS A 401 0.37 14.43 1.35
N LYS A 402 1.71 14.30 1.27
CA LYS A 402 2.59 14.79 2.34
C LYS A 402 2.91 16.26 2.18
N VAL A 403 2.92 16.96 3.29
CA VAL A 403 3.27 18.40 3.39
C VAL A 403 4.31 18.65 4.48
N ALA A 404 5.09 19.68 4.31
CA ALA A 404 6.00 20.13 5.36
C ALA A 404 5.21 20.80 6.49
N VAL A 405 5.47 20.39 7.73
CA VAL A 405 4.76 20.87 8.92
C VAL A 405 5.75 21.29 10.01
N PHE A 406 5.27 22.17 10.89
CA PHE A 406 5.99 22.60 12.08
C PHE A 406 5.15 22.32 13.32
N ASN A 407 5.72 21.64 14.30
CA ASN A 407 5.10 21.43 15.60
C ASN A 407 5.35 22.66 16.49
N VAL A 408 4.30 23.41 16.78
CA VAL A 408 4.40 24.69 17.54
C VAL A 408 4.76 24.49 19.01
N GLN A 409 4.53 23.29 19.58
CA GLN A 409 4.86 22.98 20.98
C GLN A 409 6.30 22.55 21.17
N THR A 410 6.82 21.72 20.22
CA THR A 410 8.19 21.17 20.35
C THR A 410 9.22 21.88 19.49
N ALA A 411 8.81 22.88 18.70
CA ALA A 411 9.62 23.61 17.74
C ALA A 411 10.36 22.70 16.72
N LYS A 412 9.73 21.60 16.30
CA LYS A 412 10.32 20.62 15.38
C LYS A 412 9.63 20.65 14.01
N TYR A 413 10.44 20.49 12.97
CA TYR A 413 9.99 20.32 11.58
C TYR A 413 9.75 18.82 11.29
N SER A 414 8.73 18.55 10.49
CA SER A 414 8.40 17.18 10.05
C SER A 414 7.73 17.23 8.66
N VAL A 415 7.57 16.09 8.04
CA VAL A 415 6.77 15.93 6.83
C VAL A 415 5.68 14.91 7.16
N LEU A 416 4.43 15.35 7.15
CA LEU A 416 3.27 14.53 7.51
C LEU A 416 2.28 14.44 6.37
N PRO A 417 1.52 13.32 6.25
CA PRO A 417 0.34 13.26 5.40
C PRO A 417 -0.70 14.29 5.83
N LEU A 418 -1.40 14.88 4.87
CA LEU A 418 -2.40 15.93 5.12
C LEU A 418 -3.52 15.50 6.06
N ASP A 419 -3.92 14.23 6.01
CA ASP A 419 -4.93 13.63 6.89
C ASP A 419 -4.45 13.41 8.34
N GLN A 420 -3.15 13.54 8.60
CA GLN A 420 -2.55 13.43 9.93
C GLN A 420 -2.12 14.78 10.51
N VAL A 421 -2.34 15.87 9.77
CA VAL A 421 -1.98 17.23 10.24
C VAL A 421 -3.08 17.77 11.12
N ALA A 422 -2.90 17.68 12.44
CA ALA A 422 -3.76 18.28 13.46
C ALA A 422 -2.93 19.05 14.47
N ASP A 423 -3.57 19.83 15.38
CA ASP A 423 -2.83 20.48 16.46
C ASP A 423 -1.95 19.47 17.24
N PRO A 424 -0.66 19.80 17.52
CA PRO A 424 -0.03 21.12 17.44
C PRO A 424 0.74 21.38 16.13
N PHE A 425 0.43 20.71 15.02
CA PHE A 425 1.13 20.89 13.75
C PHE A 425 0.46 21.98 12.88
N VAL A 426 1.29 22.75 12.20
CA VAL A 426 0.86 23.71 11.17
C VAL A 426 1.57 23.43 9.85
N VAL A 427 0.86 23.53 8.72
CA VAL A 427 1.44 23.40 7.37
C VAL A 427 2.27 24.64 7.06
N LEU A 428 3.50 24.43 6.61
CA LEU A 428 4.44 25.52 6.39
C LEU A 428 4.32 26.12 4.98
N PRO A 429 4.26 27.47 4.88
CA PRO A 429 4.64 28.14 3.67
C PRO A 429 6.17 28.25 3.57
N VAL A 430 6.66 28.44 2.34
CA VAL A 430 8.08 28.72 2.08
C VAL A 430 8.49 30.05 2.72
N SER A 431 9.63 30.08 3.42
CA SER A 431 10.18 31.29 4.05
C SER A 431 11.70 31.21 4.14
N SER A 432 12.35 32.32 3.86
CA SER A 432 13.81 32.51 4.06
C SER A 432 14.16 33.00 5.46
N ASP A 433 13.17 33.33 6.28
CA ASP A 433 13.36 33.87 7.62
C ASP A 433 13.87 32.79 8.58
N PRO A 434 14.97 33.00 9.31
CA PRO A 434 15.50 32.05 10.29
C PRO A 434 14.68 32.00 11.61
N ASP A 435 13.79 32.99 11.86
CA ASP A 435 13.05 33.06 13.12
C ASP A 435 11.97 31.99 13.21
N VAL A 436 12.10 31.09 14.19
CA VAL A 436 11.20 29.96 14.43
C VAL A 436 9.79 30.42 14.85
N ALA A 437 9.70 31.46 15.67
CA ALA A 437 8.42 32.02 16.12
C ALA A 437 7.66 32.67 14.97
N PHE A 438 8.37 33.38 14.11
CA PHE A 438 7.79 33.98 12.90
C PHE A 438 7.28 32.90 11.93
N ARG A 439 8.03 31.82 11.71
CA ARG A 439 7.60 30.71 10.84
C ARG A 439 6.37 29.98 11.39
N ALA A 440 6.29 29.78 12.70
CA ALA A 440 5.11 29.20 13.34
C ALA A 440 3.87 30.09 13.13
N ALA A 441 4.04 31.41 13.21
CA ALA A 441 2.96 32.37 12.94
C ALA A 441 2.51 32.38 11.46
N LEU A 442 3.41 32.01 10.52
CA LEU A 442 3.09 31.87 9.09
C LEU A 442 2.43 30.54 8.74
N GLY A 443 2.37 29.57 9.65
CA GLY A 443 1.82 28.25 9.42
C GLY A 443 0.29 28.25 9.31
N TYR A 444 -0.22 27.35 8.48
CA TYR A 444 -1.65 27.13 8.27
C TYR A 444 -2.12 25.91 9.04
N ARG A 445 -3.31 25.98 9.64
CA ARG A 445 -4.00 24.83 10.25
C ARG A 445 -4.90 24.17 9.23
N VAL A 446 -4.98 22.87 9.23
CA VAL A 446 -5.97 22.12 8.45
C VAL A 446 -7.34 22.36 9.07
N GLU A 447 -8.26 22.96 8.31
CA GLU A 447 -9.63 23.25 8.75
C GLU A 447 -10.58 22.13 8.36
N SER A 448 -10.46 21.65 7.13
CA SER A 448 -11.28 20.55 6.62
C SER A 448 -10.61 19.85 5.44
N GLN A 449 -10.99 18.59 5.24
CA GLN A 449 -10.59 17.81 4.08
C GLN A 449 -11.85 17.22 3.45
N ILE A 450 -12.23 17.75 2.28
CA ILE A 450 -13.50 17.44 1.62
C ILE A 450 -13.21 16.57 0.39
N TYR A 451 -13.88 15.43 0.28
CA TYR A 451 -13.79 14.57 -0.89
C TYR A 451 -14.28 15.31 -2.14
N TYR A 452 -13.41 15.44 -3.14
CA TYR A 452 -13.71 16.11 -4.41
C TYR A 452 -14.21 15.12 -5.47
N GLY A 453 -13.74 13.89 -5.45
CA GLY A 453 -14.02 12.88 -6.45
C GLY A 453 -12.74 12.18 -6.92
N ARG A 454 -12.85 11.40 -8.00
CA ARG A 454 -11.66 10.78 -8.64
C ARG A 454 -11.23 11.64 -9.82
N ALA A 455 -9.94 11.93 -9.90
CA ALA A 455 -9.37 12.75 -10.96
C ALA A 455 -7.94 12.33 -11.31
N HIS A 456 -7.44 12.80 -12.45
CA HIS A 456 -6.05 12.60 -12.82
C HIS A 456 -5.13 13.30 -11.83
N THR A 457 -4.13 12.58 -11.39
CA THR A 457 -3.17 13.06 -10.41
C THR A 457 -1.76 12.92 -10.93
N TYR A 458 -0.91 13.83 -10.48
CA TYR A 458 0.48 13.97 -10.87
C TYR A 458 1.37 14.16 -9.67
N ASP A 459 2.66 13.86 -9.85
CA ASP A 459 3.69 14.17 -8.90
C ASP A 459 5.00 14.46 -9.64
N ILE A 460 5.90 15.24 -9.03
CA ILE A 460 7.22 15.52 -9.60
C ILE A 460 8.31 14.98 -8.72
N GLU A 461 9.28 14.30 -9.32
CA GLU A 461 10.46 13.82 -8.63
C GLU A 461 11.57 14.86 -8.69
N LEU A 462 12.16 15.20 -7.53
CA LEU A 462 13.30 16.09 -7.43
C LEU A 462 14.56 15.32 -7.06
N ARG A 463 15.71 15.75 -7.54
CA ARG A 463 17.03 15.24 -7.15
C ARG A 463 17.54 15.93 -5.90
N THR A 464 16.74 15.96 -4.83
CA THR A 464 17.07 16.57 -3.55
C THR A 464 16.90 15.57 -2.43
N GLU A 465 17.61 15.76 -1.30
CA GLU A 465 17.52 14.84 -0.16
C GLU A 465 16.13 14.84 0.50
N ASP A 466 15.52 16.00 0.60
CA ASP A 466 14.24 16.17 1.32
C ASP A 466 13.01 16.00 0.43
N HIS A 467 13.18 15.93 -0.90
CA HIS A 467 12.10 15.73 -1.88
C HIS A 467 10.89 16.69 -1.71
N LEU A 468 11.13 17.92 -1.29
CA LEU A 468 10.12 18.93 -1.04
C LEU A 468 10.12 19.99 -2.12
N PHE A 469 8.93 20.40 -2.59
CA PHE A 469 8.78 21.51 -3.56
C PHE A 469 7.62 22.43 -3.19
N VAL A 470 7.59 23.61 -3.83
CA VAL A 470 6.71 24.70 -3.46
C VAL A 470 5.60 24.88 -4.49
N LEU A 471 4.35 24.86 -4.05
CA LEU A 471 3.21 25.19 -4.87
C LEU A 471 3.11 26.69 -5.14
N ALA A 472 2.32 27.10 -6.14
CA ALA A 472 2.12 28.51 -6.47
C ALA A 472 1.60 29.36 -5.28
N ASN A 473 0.79 28.74 -4.41
CA ASN A 473 0.30 29.37 -3.18
C ASN A 473 1.35 29.43 -2.06
N GLY A 474 2.57 29.00 -2.31
CA GLY A 474 3.68 29.08 -1.37
C GLY A 474 3.77 27.91 -0.38
N LEU A 475 2.85 26.97 -0.40
CA LEU A 475 2.87 25.81 0.48
C LEU A 475 3.91 24.78 0.03
N ILE A 476 4.53 24.11 1.00
CA ILE A 476 5.57 23.12 0.76
C ILE A 476 4.96 21.72 0.81
N VAL A 477 5.06 21.00 -0.29
CA VAL A 477 4.57 19.62 -0.44
C VAL A 477 5.72 18.67 -0.77
N SER A 478 5.54 17.39 -0.46
CA SER A 478 6.54 16.36 -0.74
C SER A 478 6.16 15.56 -1.98
N ASN A 479 7.16 15.13 -2.76
CA ASN A 479 6.93 14.17 -3.82
C ASN A 479 6.83 12.73 -3.28
N SER A 480 6.15 11.86 -4.01
CA SER A 480 6.16 10.42 -3.79
C SER A 480 7.19 9.76 -4.72
N SER A 481 8.24 9.16 -4.17
CA SER A 481 9.17 8.40 -4.99
C SER A 481 8.68 6.96 -5.17
N LYS A 482 8.05 6.64 -6.30
CA LYS A 482 7.64 5.26 -6.64
C LYS A 482 8.80 4.36 -7.10
N HIS A 483 9.86 4.92 -7.67
CA HIS A 483 10.97 4.19 -8.27
C HIS A 483 12.33 4.87 -8.02
N GLY A 484 12.58 5.31 -6.81
CA GLY A 484 13.85 5.92 -6.44
C GLY A 484 14.99 4.91 -6.32
N GLY A 485 15.54 4.46 -7.44
CA GLY A 485 16.82 3.77 -7.50
C GLY A 485 17.99 4.76 -7.63
N GLY A 486 18.13 5.73 -6.73
CA GLY A 486 19.29 6.60 -6.65
C GLY A 486 20.12 6.24 -5.42
N GLU A 487 21.30 5.65 -5.62
CA GLU A 487 22.29 5.48 -4.56
C GLU A 487 22.81 6.85 -4.10
N SER A 488 22.47 7.27 -2.90
CA SER A 488 23.27 8.23 -2.14
C SER A 488 24.25 7.44 -1.26
N VAL A 489 25.51 7.64 -1.51
CA VAL A 489 26.60 7.08 -0.71
C VAL A 489 26.48 7.65 0.71
N GLY A 490 26.14 6.81 1.70
CA GLY A 490 26.28 7.14 3.14
C GLY A 490 25.03 7.09 4.03
N ALA A 491 23.80 7.07 3.49
CA ALA A 491 22.60 6.88 4.30
C ALA A 491 22.06 5.46 4.15
N LYS A 492 21.78 4.76 5.25
CA LYS A 492 21.11 3.46 5.22
C LYS A 492 19.75 3.61 4.51
N ARG A 493 19.62 2.94 3.39
CA ARG A 493 18.46 2.97 2.49
C ARG A 493 17.21 2.47 3.23
N ILE A 494 16.25 3.34 3.48
CA ILE A 494 14.91 2.91 3.93
C ILE A 494 14.18 2.38 2.72
N LYS A 495 13.76 1.12 2.75
CA LYS A 495 12.96 0.53 1.67
C LYS A 495 11.57 1.17 1.64
N ARG A 496 11.03 1.41 0.45
CA ARG A 496 9.70 2.03 0.23
C ARG A 496 8.86 1.20 -0.75
N GLY A 497 7.56 1.45 -0.76
CA GLY A 497 6.64 0.76 -1.65
C GLY A 497 6.57 -0.74 -1.42
N LEU A 498 6.46 -1.51 -2.50
CA LEU A 498 6.39 -2.98 -2.45
C LEU A 498 7.58 -3.61 -1.72
N GLU A 499 8.80 -3.04 -1.86
CA GLU A 499 9.99 -3.55 -1.16
C GLU A 499 9.90 -3.43 0.36
N ALA A 500 9.27 -2.36 0.87
CA ALA A 500 9.06 -2.18 2.31
C ALA A 500 8.08 -3.21 2.85
N ILE A 501 6.99 -3.46 2.12
CA ILE A 501 5.98 -4.44 2.50
C ILE A 501 6.53 -5.86 2.37
N ASP A 502 7.29 -6.16 1.31
CA ASP A 502 7.99 -7.44 1.16
C ASP A 502 8.95 -7.67 2.33
N GLN A 503 9.72 -6.65 2.75
CA GLN A 503 10.60 -6.75 3.91
C GLN A 503 9.84 -6.96 5.22
N PHE A 504 8.73 -6.25 5.43
CA PHE A 504 7.89 -6.39 6.61
C PHE A 504 7.28 -7.80 6.71
N ILE A 505 6.80 -8.33 5.58
CA ILE A 505 6.19 -9.65 5.50
C ILE A 505 7.24 -10.77 5.55
N ASN A 506 8.35 -10.65 4.85
CA ASN A 506 9.35 -11.72 4.78
C ASN A 506 10.43 -11.65 5.86
N MET A 507 10.54 -10.57 6.60
CA MET A 507 11.43 -10.40 7.76
C MET A 507 12.85 -10.96 7.51
N PRO A 508 13.58 -10.48 6.49
CA PRO A 508 14.91 -11.00 6.18
C PRO A 508 15.90 -10.72 7.33
N ASP A 509 16.96 -11.51 7.45
CA ASP A 509 17.97 -11.34 8.51
C ASP A 509 18.62 -9.94 8.46
N ASN A 510 18.84 -9.41 7.24
CA ASN A 510 19.26 -8.02 7.06
C ASN A 510 18.02 -7.11 6.97
N PHE A 511 17.49 -6.69 8.11
CA PHE A 511 16.28 -5.87 8.22
C PHE A 511 16.63 -4.38 8.16
N VAL A 512 16.60 -3.80 6.96
CA VAL A 512 17.04 -2.41 6.72
C VAL A 512 16.01 -1.41 7.26
N GLY A 513 16.47 -0.43 8.07
CA GLY A 513 15.59 0.58 8.66
C GLY A 513 14.63 0.03 9.73
N GLY A 514 14.94 -1.16 10.24
CA GLY A 514 14.18 -1.76 11.33
C GLY A 514 14.37 -1.02 12.65
N ALA A 515 13.30 -0.94 13.45
CA ALA A 515 13.38 -0.45 14.82
C ALA A 515 14.28 -1.36 15.67
N VAL A 516 15.02 -0.78 16.58
CA VAL A 516 15.73 -1.53 17.63
C VAL A 516 14.70 -2.00 18.67
N ILE A 517 14.69 -3.30 18.94
CA ILE A 517 13.71 -3.95 19.81
C ILE A 517 14.47 -4.47 21.05
N ALA A 518 13.90 -4.24 22.21
CA ALA A 518 14.43 -4.80 23.47
C ALA A 518 14.29 -6.33 23.47
N ASP A 519 15.32 -7.04 23.89
CA ASP A 519 15.34 -8.50 24.06
C ASP A 519 15.30 -8.92 25.53
N ALA A 520 15.17 -7.95 26.44
CA ALA A 520 15.02 -8.16 27.87
C ALA A 520 14.24 -7.02 28.53
N ASP A 521 13.64 -7.34 29.69
CA ASP A 521 12.96 -6.36 30.50
C ASP A 521 14.01 -5.46 31.22
N GLY A 522 13.70 -4.17 31.39
CA GLY A 522 14.60 -3.24 32.10
C GLY A 522 14.09 -1.80 32.12
N VAL A 523 14.81 -0.94 32.80
CA VAL A 523 14.53 0.50 32.86
C VAL A 523 15.48 1.23 31.91
N VAL A 524 14.95 2.16 31.12
CA VAL A 524 15.74 2.98 30.21
C VAL A 524 16.68 3.90 30.98
N GLY A 525 17.96 3.73 30.74
CA GLY A 525 19.03 4.53 31.33
C GLY A 525 19.47 5.70 30.47
N THR A 526 20.77 5.84 30.28
CA THR A 526 21.37 6.92 29.49
C THR A 526 21.75 6.47 28.08
N ALA A 527 21.65 7.39 27.14
CA ALA A 527 22.21 7.21 25.83
C ALA A 527 23.57 7.89 25.70
N ARG A 528 24.57 7.21 25.15
CA ARG A 528 25.91 7.74 24.90
C ARG A 528 26.35 7.52 23.44
N THR A 529 27.26 8.35 22.94
CA THR A 529 27.77 8.18 21.57
C THR A 529 28.54 6.87 21.44
N ALA A 530 28.24 6.09 20.38
CA ALA A 530 28.94 4.84 20.10
C ALA A 530 30.22 5.10 19.30
N PRO A 531 31.34 4.38 19.56
CA PRO A 531 32.60 4.53 18.82
C PRO A 531 32.48 4.26 17.33
N GLN A 532 31.58 3.36 16.94
CA GLN A 532 31.29 2.99 15.53
C GLN A 532 30.24 3.89 14.87
N GLY A 533 29.84 5.00 15.51
CA GLY A 533 28.77 5.88 15.09
C GLY A 533 27.41 5.46 15.64
N GLY A 534 26.47 6.41 15.74
CA GLY A 534 25.18 6.22 16.40
C GLY A 534 25.27 6.39 17.93
N GLN A 535 24.36 5.73 18.64
CA GLN A 535 24.26 5.83 20.10
C GLN A 535 24.19 4.43 20.73
N LEU A 536 24.65 4.31 21.99
CA LEU A 536 24.43 3.16 22.84
C LEU A 536 23.42 3.56 23.90
N LEU A 537 22.26 2.88 23.92
CA LEU A 537 21.19 3.06 24.88
C LEU A 537 21.24 1.94 25.90
N THR A 538 21.33 2.30 27.19
CA THR A 538 21.28 1.33 28.29
C THR A 538 19.82 1.05 28.66
N VAL A 539 19.45 -0.23 28.79
CA VAL A 539 18.15 -0.69 29.30
C VAL A 539 18.43 -1.82 30.30
N GLY A 540 18.18 -1.56 31.57
CA GLY A 540 18.62 -2.46 32.64
C GLY A 540 20.14 -2.68 32.58
N ASP A 541 20.56 -3.95 32.51
CA ASP A 541 21.97 -4.34 32.42
C ASP A 541 22.48 -4.49 30.98
N ARG A 542 21.66 -4.18 29.98
CA ARG A 542 22.00 -4.35 28.56
C ARG A 542 22.21 -3.04 27.84
N GLU A 543 23.10 -3.06 26.85
CA GLU A 543 23.35 -1.93 25.94
C GLU A 543 22.87 -2.26 24.52
N TYR A 544 22.09 -1.36 23.95
CA TYR A 544 21.56 -1.46 22.61
C TYR A 544 22.20 -0.42 21.69
N HIS A 545 22.78 -0.87 20.59
CA HIS A 545 23.32 0.02 19.57
C HIS A 545 22.21 0.60 18.71
N ILE A 546 22.06 1.91 18.74
CA ILE A 546 21.12 2.67 17.92
C ILE A 546 21.88 3.22 16.71
N PRO A 547 21.55 2.78 15.49
CA PRO A 547 22.21 3.25 14.29
C PRO A 547 22.08 4.76 14.06
N VAL A 548 23.03 5.34 13.31
CA VAL A 548 22.96 6.75 12.90
C VAL A 548 21.67 7.00 12.10
N GLY A 549 20.94 8.07 12.47
CA GLY A 549 19.71 8.47 11.79
C GLY A 549 18.43 7.84 12.34
N GLN A 550 18.49 6.96 13.34
CA GLN A 550 17.32 6.51 14.10
C GLN A 550 17.11 7.36 15.35
N GLN A 551 15.83 7.63 15.66
CA GLN A 551 15.44 8.39 16.84
C GLN A 551 15.04 7.43 17.97
N ILE A 552 15.59 7.66 19.18
CA ILE A 552 15.17 6.94 20.37
C ILE A 552 13.77 7.41 20.75
N THR A 553 12.82 6.49 20.80
CA THR A 553 11.42 6.74 21.20
C THR A 553 11.20 6.49 22.69
N ALA A 554 11.97 5.58 23.28
CA ALA A 554 11.95 5.26 24.70
C ALA A 554 12.55 6.40 25.52
N LYS A 555 11.87 6.85 26.57
CA LYS A 555 12.33 7.93 27.45
C LYS A 555 13.10 7.36 28.63
N ARG A 556 14.07 8.12 29.13
CA ARG A 556 14.80 7.76 30.33
C ARG A 556 13.85 7.54 31.53
N GLY A 557 13.97 6.41 32.19
CA GLY A 557 13.09 6.01 33.28
C GLY A 557 11.88 5.16 32.87
N ASP A 558 11.61 5.00 31.55
CA ASP A 558 10.55 4.12 31.09
C ASP A 558 10.88 2.67 31.46
N GLN A 559 9.85 1.96 31.87
CA GLN A 559 9.88 0.49 32.03
C GLN A 559 9.71 -0.14 30.66
N ILE A 560 10.69 -0.87 30.20
CA ILE A 560 10.72 -1.57 28.91
C ILE A 560 10.58 -3.06 29.16
N GLU A 561 9.79 -3.71 28.35
CA GLU A 561 9.61 -5.15 28.31
C GLU A 561 10.22 -5.75 27.03
N ALA A 562 10.63 -7.01 27.09
CA ALA A 562 11.10 -7.72 25.89
C ALA A 562 10.05 -7.65 24.77
N GLY A 563 10.48 -7.26 23.58
CA GLY A 563 9.59 -7.00 22.43
C GLY A 563 9.16 -5.53 22.24
N ASP A 564 9.51 -4.62 23.17
CA ASP A 564 9.23 -3.18 23.02
C ASP A 564 10.18 -2.52 22.02
N LEU A 565 9.67 -1.52 21.31
CA LEU A 565 10.44 -0.71 20.38
C LEU A 565 11.21 0.38 21.13
N LEU A 566 12.53 0.40 20.98
CA LEU A 566 13.41 1.42 21.59
C LEU A 566 13.58 2.64 20.67
N THR A 567 13.38 2.45 19.36
CA THR A 567 13.57 3.49 18.35
C THR A 567 12.39 3.53 17.38
N ASP A 568 12.34 4.61 16.61
CA ASP A 568 11.56 4.65 15.38
C ASP A 568 12.06 3.59 14.37
N GLY A 569 11.28 3.36 13.35
CA GLY A 569 11.58 2.39 12.29
C GLY A 569 10.54 1.28 12.14
N MET A 570 10.76 0.41 11.18
CA MET A 570 9.86 -0.70 10.88
C MET A 570 9.98 -1.79 11.94
N PRO A 571 8.89 -2.22 12.61
CA PRO A 571 8.95 -3.28 13.60
C PRO A 571 9.28 -4.63 12.96
N ASN A 572 10.20 -5.38 13.57
CA ASN A 572 10.46 -6.76 13.20
C ASN A 572 9.45 -7.67 13.91
N MET A 573 8.43 -8.11 13.17
CA MET A 573 7.32 -8.88 13.73
C MET A 573 7.75 -10.23 14.29
N ARG A 574 8.84 -10.83 13.79
CA ARG A 574 9.38 -12.10 14.33
C ARG A 574 9.71 -11.95 15.81
N LYS A 575 10.43 -10.90 16.16
CA LYS A 575 10.81 -10.62 17.57
C LYS A 575 9.60 -10.27 18.44
N ILE A 576 8.67 -9.47 17.91
CA ILE A 576 7.47 -9.11 18.68
C ILE A 576 6.61 -10.34 18.98
N VAL A 577 6.38 -11.21 18.01
CA VAL A 577 5.61 -12.45 18.20
C VAL A 577 6.34 -13.40 19.16
N GLU A 578 7.65 -13.52 19.05
CA GLU A 578 8.48 -14.35 19.92
C GLU A 578 8.37 -13.94 21.39
N TYR A 579 8.48 -12.63 21.68
CA TYR A 579 8.50 -12.13 23.07
C TYR A 579 7.11 -11.89 23.65
N LYS A 580 6.14 -11.44 22.84
CA LYS A 580 4.82 -11.00 23.31
C LYS A 580 3.68 -11.97 22.99
N GLY A 581 3.96 -13.03 22.24
CA GLY A 581 2.98 -14.05 21.88
C GLY A 581 2.11 -13.68 20.66
N ILE A 582 1.27 -14.63 20.25
CA ILE A 582 0.44 -14.53 19.03
C ILE A 582 -0.58 -13.39 19.11
N GLY A 583 -1.25 -13.23 20.26
CA GLY A 583 -2.33 -12.26 20.40
C GLY A 583 -1.85 -10.81 20.26
N GLU A 584 -0.81 -10.43 21.00
CA GLU A 584 -0.18 -9.12 20.90
C GLU A 584 0.51 -8.96 19.54
N GLY A 585 1.14 -10.02 19.04
CA GLY A 585 1.71 -10.03 17.69
C GLY A 585 0.70 -9.72 16.60
N ARG A 586 -0.53 -10.24 16.67
CA ARG A 586 -1.63 -9.89 15.73
C ARG A 586 -2.01 -8.42 15.83
N ARG A 587 -2.13 -7.89 17.05
CA ARG A 587 -2.47 -6.48 17.28
C ARG A 587 -1.43 -5.56 16.66
N GLU A 588 -0.15 -5.80 16.96
CA GLU A 588 0.96 -5.01 16.42
C GLU A 588 1.14 -5.18 14.91
N PHE A 589 0.91 -6.39 14.39
CA PHE A 589 0.94 -6.65 12.95
C PHE A 589 -0.15 -5.85 12.21
N VAL A 590 -1.38 -5.87 12.72
CA VAL A 590 -2.50 -5.11 12.13
C VAL A 590 -2.16 -3.62 12.14
N ARG A 591 -1.67 -3.07 13.26
CA ARG A 591 -1.28 -1.67 13.38
C ARG A 591 -0.17 -1.31 12.39
N ALA A 592 0.94 -2.04 12.44
CA ALA A 592 2.11 -1.74 11.61
C ALA A 592 1.85 -1.92 10.10
N LEU A 593 1.07 -2.94 9.70
CA LEU A 593 0.71 -3.13 8.30
C LEU A 593 -0.28 -2.07 7.83
N THR A 594 -1.25 -1.66 8.67
CA THR A 594 -2.16 -0.56 8.35
C THR A 594 -1.38 0.72 8.07
N ASP A 595 -0.46 1.08 8.98
CA ASP A 595 0.38 2.27 8.84
C ASP A 595 1.26 2.19 7.58
N LEU A 596 1.86 1.03 7.34
CA LEU A 596 2.72 0.80 6.18
C LEU A 596 1.95 0.88 4.86
N LEU A 597 0.75 0.28 4.80
CA LEU A 597 -0.13 0.36 3.62
C LEU A 597 -0.61 1.79 3.38
N ARG A 598 -1.05 2.49 4.42
CA ARG A 598 -1.46 3.91 4.34
C ARG A 598 -0.29 4.78 3.86
N GLN A 599 0.93 4.61 4.40
CA GLN A 599 2.13 5.33 3.96
C GLN A 599 2.49 5.09 2.50
N ASN A 600 2.05 3.98 1.91
CA ASN A 600 2.30 3.62 0.52
C ASN A 600 1.07 3.79 -0.39
N GLY A 601 0.01 4.48 0.07
CA GLY A 601 -1.20 4.76 -0.69
C GLY A 601 -2.02 3.51 -1.07
N ALA A 602 -1.88 2.45 -0.29
CA ALA A 602 -2.55 1.17 -0.50
C ALA A 602 -3.47 0.81 0.68
N GLY A 603 -4.06 1.83 1.31
CA GLY A 603 -4.96 1.65 2.44
C GLY A 603 -6.12 0.73 2.12
N THR A 604 -6.47 -0.13 3.06
CA THR A 604 -7.63 -1.02 3.03
C THR A 604 -8.30 -1.02 4.39
N LEU A 605 -9.55 -1.44 4.43
CA LEU A 605 -10.30 -1.51 5.68
C LEU A 605 -9.58 -2.42 6.70
N ARG A 606 -9.53 -1.99 7.94
CA ARG A 606 -8.87 -2.69 9.06
C ARG A 606 -9.26 -4.17 9.13
N ARG A 607 -10.54 -4.50 8.98
CA ARG A 607 -11.03 -5.89 9.02
C ARG A 607 -10.40 -6.81 7.95
N ASN A 608 -9.94 -6.26 6.82
CA ASN A 608 -9.20 -7.03 5.82
C ASN A 608 -7.80 -7.38 6.34
N ILE A 609 -7.12 -6.43 6.96
CA ILE A 609 -5.79 -6.67 7.55
C ILE A 609 -5.91 -7.64 8.73
N GLU A 610 -6.97 -7.57 9.53
CA GLU A 610 -7.25 -8.50 10.63
C GLU A 610 -7.51 -9.94 10.15
N ALA A 611 -8.25 -10.10 9.04
CA ALA A 611 -8.46 -11.40 8.43
C ALA A 611 -7.14 -12.01 7.91
N PHE A 612 -6.28 -11.20 7.30
CA PHE A 612 -4.94 -11.62 6.90
C PHE A 612 -4.06 -11.96 8.11
N ALA A 613 -4.01 -11.10 9.12
CA ALA A 613 -3.22 -11.30 10.33
C ALA A 613 -3.60 -12.59 11.05
N ARG A 614 -4.90 -12.96 11.08
CA ARG A 614 -5.35 -14.23 11.67
C ARG A 614 -4.71 -15.45 11.01
N GLY A 615 -4.58 -15.46 9.70
CA GLY A 615 -3.95 -16.56 8.97
C GLY A 615 -2.43 -16.54 9.07
N TYR A 616 -1.84 -15.36 8.97
CA TYR A 616 -0.41 -15.18 8.84
C TYR A 616 0.33 -15.23 10.18
N VAL A 617 -0.18 -14.56 11.22
CA VAL A 617 0.36 -14.60 12.59
C VAL A 617 -0.35 -15.71 13.37
N ASN A 618 0.00 -16.96 13.05
CA ASN A 618 -0.74 -18.14 13.52
C ASN A 618 0.12 -19.39 13.75
N LYS A 619 1.44 -19.26 13.77
CA LYS A 619 2.32 -20.42 13.90
C LYS A 619 2.97 -20.47 15.27
N VAL A 620 3.06 -21.69 15.82
CA VAL A 620 3.79 -22.00 17.04
C VAL A 620 4.67 -23.24 16.79
N GLU A 621 5.81 -23.30 17.43
CA GLU A 621 6.68 -24.48 17.44
C GLU A 621 6.46 -25.26 18.74
N VAL A 622 6.17 -26.52 18.62
CA VAL A 622 5.97 -27.41 19.76
C VAL A 622 7.32 -27.72 20.40
N THR A 623 7.48 -27.40 21.69
CA THR A 623 8.70 -27.63 22.46
C THR A 623 8.58 -28.86 23.36
N ASP A 624 7.36 -29.19 23.77
CA ASP A 624 7.05 -30.38 24.58
C ASP A 624 5.70 -30.94 24.11
N PRO A 625 5.63 -32.19 23.62
CA PRO A 625 4.38 -32.79 23.12
C PRO A 625 3.48 -33.27 24.26
N ASP A 626 3.94 -33.30 25.53
CA ASP A 626 3.15 -33.80 26.66
C ASP A 626 1.89 -32.91 26.82
N GLY A 627 0.73 -33.54 26.69
CA GLY A 627 -0.57 -32.85 26.72
C GLY A 627 -1.03 -32.30 25.36
N LEU A 628 -0.19 -32.30 24.33
CA LEU A 628 -0.51 -31.84 22.98
C LEU A 628 -0.69 -33.08 22.06
N GLN A 629 -1.89 -33.65 22.06
CA GLN A 629 -2.19 -34.85 21.21
C GLN A 629 -2.01 -34.54 19.72
N GLY A 630 -1.20 -35.35 19.05
CA GLY A 630 -1.03 -35.33 17.59
C GLY A 630 0.14 -34.48 17.09
N TRP A 631 0.95 -33.87 17.96
CA TRP A 631 2.15 -33.12 17.56
C TRP A 631 3.41 -33.73 18.18
N LEU A 632 4.54 -33.50 17.51
CA LEU A 632 5.89 -33.88 17.95
C LEU A 632 6.74 -32.66 18.29
N VAL A 633 7.81 -32.85 19.03
CA VAL A 633 8.80 -31.80 19.30
C VAL A 633 9.35 -31.26 17.97
N GLY A 634 9.34 -29.93 17.80
CA GLY A 634 9.80 -29.24 16.60
C GLY A 634 8.73 -29.12 15.49
N ASP A 635 7.52 -29.66 15.68
CA ASP A 635 6.42 -29.44 14.74
C ASP A 635 5.98 -27.98 14.79
N ILE A 636 5.65 -27.43 13.60
CA ILE A 636 5.08 -26.10 13.46
C ILE A 636 3.58 -26.22 13.30
N ALA A 637 2.84 -25.91 14.37
CA ALA A 637 1.38 -26.04 14.42
C ALA A 637 0.67 -24.71 14.20
N ASP A 638 -0.59 -24.75 13.75
CA ASP A 638 -1.48 -23.61 13.72
C ASP A 638 -1.99 -23.29 15.14
N TYR A 639 -1.66 -22.09 15.64
CA TYR A 639 -2.05 -21.65 16.98
C TYR A 639 -3.58 -21.70 17.21
N ASN A 640 -4.39 -21.28 16.22
CA ASN A 640 -5.84 -21.31 16.36
C ASN A 640 -6.36 -22.74 16.62
N LEU A 641 -5.80 -23.73 15.92
CA LEU A 641 -6.16 -25.13 16.09
C LEU A 641 -5.70 -25.65 17.47
N LEU A 642 -4.48 -25.30 17.88
CA LEU A 642 -3.96 -25.63 19.21
C LEU A 642 -4.85 -25.00 20.29
N GLU A 643 -5.18 -23.71 20.18
CA GLU A 643 -6.03 -23.01 21.15
C GLU A 643 -7.42 -23.63 21.26
N SER A 644 -8.03 -24.04 20.16
CA SER A 644 -9.36 -24.65 20.14
C SER A 644 -9.41 -26.01 20.84
N ARG A 645 -8.27 -26.71 20.90
CA ARG A 645 -8.10 -28.02 21.55
C ARG A 645 -7.47 -27.93 22.93
N TRP A 646 -7.05 -26.72 23.35
CA TRP A 646 -6.32 -26.52 24.59
C TRP A 646 -7.13 -26.86 25.82
N LYS A 647 -6.51 -27.62 26.72
CA LYS A 647 -7.01 -27.84 28.07
C LYS A 647 -6.02 -27.26 29.06
N PRO A 648 -6.47 -26.47 30.06
CA PRO A 648 -5.57 -25.95 31.10
C PRO A 648 -4.75 -27.06 31.74
N ARG A 649 -3.45 -26.83 31.87
CA ARG A 649 -2.48 -27.81 32.40
C ARG A 649 -2.61 -27.97 33.91
N GLU A 650 -2.06 -29.05 34.42
CA GLU A 650 -1.91 -29.25 35.86
C GLU A 650 -1.11 -28.12 36.50
N GLY A 651 -1.58 -27.60 37.66
CA GLY A 651 -1.00 -26.45 38.31
C GLY A 651 -1.55 -25.10 37.81
N THR A 652 -2.61 -25.12 36.98
CA THR A 652 -3.33 -23.90 36.61
C THR A 652 -4.10 -23.34 37.79
N GLU A 653 -3.96 -22.04 38.02
CA GLU A 653 -4.61 -21.30 39.10
C GLU A 653 -5.29 -20.04 38.55
N ASP A 654 -6.42 -19.68 39.15
CA ASP A 654 -7.07 -18.39 38.88
C ASP A 654 -6.53 -17.34 39.87
N ARG A 655 -5.94 -16.27 39.32
CA ARG A 655 -5.32 -15.17 40.10
C ARG A 655 -5.82 -13.82 39.63
N GLU A 656 -5.73 -12.83 40.52
CA GLU A 656 -5.82 -11.43 40.10
C GLU A 656 -4.63 -11.06 39.21
N PRO A 657 -4.81 -10.20 38.16
CA PRO A 657 -3.74 -9.84 37.25
C PRO A 657 -2.47 -9.33 37.95
N SER A 658 -2.63 -8.50 39.01
CA SER A 658 -1.52 -7.95 39.80
C SER A 658 -0.66 -8.99 40.50
N ALA A 659 -1.27 -10.11 40.93
CA ALA A 659 -0.61 -11.21 41.63
C ALA A 659 -0.05 -12.29 40.67
N ALA A 660 -0.25 -12.10 39.34
CA ALA A 660 0.12 -13.08 38.33
C ALA A 660 1.36 -12.69 37.51
N VAL A 661 2.04 -11.60 37.85
CA VAL A 661 3.24 -11.17 37.12
C VAL A 661 4.30 -12.27 37.09
N GLY A 662 4.86 -12.53 35.93
CA GLY A 662 5.88 -13.57 35.69
C GLY A 662 5.33 -14.96 35.39
N THR A 663 4.00 -15.18 35.47
CA THR A 663 3.35 -16.42 35.10
C THR A 663 2.87 -16.39 33.63
N TYR A 664 2.33 -17.49 33.13
CA TYR A 664 1.87 -17.65 31.74
C TYR A 664 0.37 -17.90 31.69
N LEU A 665 -0.34 -17.23 30.77
CA LEU A 665 -1.77 -17.42 30.58
C LEU A 665 -2.11 -18.85 30.12
N GLU A 666 -3.08 -19.47 30.78
CA GLU A 666 -3.65 -20.77 30.43
C GLU A 666 -4.98 -20.66 29.68
N ARG A 667 -5.62 -19.50 29.75
CA ARG A 667 -6.78 -19.13 28.95
C ARG A 667 -6.56 -17.77 28.33
N PRO A 668 -7.08 -17.52 27.13
CA PRO A 668 -7.00 -16.20 26.54
C PRO A 668 -7.65 -15.13 27.44
N ALA A 669 -7.03 -13.97 27.52
CA ALA A 669 -7.57 -12.81 28.23
C ALA A 669 -7.49 -11.57 27.33
N LEU A 670 -8.62 -10.94 27.00
CA LEU A 670 -8.73 -9.93 25.94
C LEU A 670 -8.12 -10.45 24.63
N HIS A 671 -7.20 -9.70 24.04
CA HIS A 671 -6.48 -10.11 22.84
C HIS A 671 -5.26 -11.03 23.13
N TYR A 672 -4.84 -11.16 24.40
CA TYR A 672 -3.69 -12.00 24.77
C TYR A 672 -3.99 -13.48 24.55
N SER A 673 -3.01 -14.19 23.99
CA SER A 673 -3.06 -15.60 23.68
C SER A 673 -2.66 -16.48 24.87
N ILE A 674 -3.00 -17.77 24.80
CA ILE A 674 -2.46 -18.79 25.69
C ILE A 674 -0.93 -18.76 25.61
N GLY A 675 -0.24 -18.96 26.74
CA GLY A 675 1.21 -18.92 26.80
C GLY A 675 1.83 -17.53 26.84
N THR A 676 1.03 -16.46 26.76
CA THR A 676 1.56 -15.11 26.95
C THR A 676 2.03 -14.93 28.38
N ARG A 677 3.26 -14.46 28.55
CA ARG A 677 3.82 -14.12 29.87
C ARG A 677 3.11 -12.90 30.43
N VAL A 678 2.65 -12.96 31.65
CA VAL A 678 2.01 -11.84 32.34
C VAL A 678 3.08 -10.84 32.79
N THR A 679 3.06 -9.64 32.22
CA THR A 679 4.01 -8.56 32.50
C THR A 679 3.28 -7.39 33.17
N PRO A 680 3.98 -6.38 33.73
CA PRO A 680 3.35 -5.18 34.26
C PRO A 680 2.45 -4.45 33.25
N SER A 681 2.84 -4.40 31.96
CA SER A 681 2.03 -3.84 30.89
C SER A 681 0.76 -4.66 30.61
N THR A 682 0.87 -5.99 30.61
CA THR A 682 -0.27 -6.90 30.51
C THR A 682 -1.24 -6.67 31.67
N VAL A 683 -0.76 -6.58 32.91
CA VAL A 683 -1.59 -6.30 34.10
C VAL A 683 -2.35 -5.01 33.96
N LYS A 684 -1.65 -3.93 33.58
CA LYS A 684 -2.30 -2.61 33.37
C LYS A 684 -3.41 -2.70 32.34
N THR A 685 -3.15 -3.33 31.19
CA THR A 685 -4.16 -3.47 30.11
C THR A 685 -5.38 -4.28 30.57
N LEU A 686 -5.17 -5.34 31.34
CA LEU A 686 -6.25 -6.17 31.88
C LEU A 686 -7.08 -5.40 32.92
N GLN A 687 -6.43 -4.65 33.81
CA GLN A 687 -7.11 -3.82 34.82
C GLN A 687 -7.90 -2.68 34.19
N ASP A 688 -7.31 -1.98 33.21
CA ASP A 688 -7.98 -0.90 32.46
C ASP A 688 -9.26 -1.43 31.73
N ALA A 689 -9.24 -2.70 31.33
CA ALA A 689 -10.40 -3.37 30.72
C ALA A 689 -11.38 -3.98 31.73
N GLY A 690 -11.11 -3.89 33.05
CA GLY A 690 -11.97 -4.40 34.12
C GLY A 690 -11.89 -5.92 34.31
N VAL A 691 -10.80 -6.58 33.87
CA VAL A 691 -10.59 -8.01 34.09
C VAL A 691 -10.10 -8.24 35.51
N SER A 692 -10.91 -8.91 36.33
CA SER A 692 -10.63 -9.15 37.74
C SER A 692 -9.81 -10.44 38.00
N THR A 693 -9.92 -11.43 37.12
CA THR A 693 -9.31 -12.76 37.32
C THR A 693 -8.81 -13.32 36.01
N ILE A 694 -7.65 -13.97 36.02
CA ILE A 694 -7.03 -14.66 34.88
C ILE A 694 -6.54 -16.05 35.30
N SER A 695 -6.63 -17.01 34.38
CA SER A 695 -6.11 -18.37 34.59
C SER A 695 -4.67 -18.44 34.14
N VAL A 696 -3.76 -18.80 35.05
CA VAL A 696 -2.32 -18.77 34.81
C VAL A 696 -1.62 -20.03 35.32
N ASN A 697 -0.41 -20.30 34.79
CA ASN A 697 0.48 -21.37 35.22
C ASN A 697 1.89 -20.81 35.43
N GLN A 698 2.63 -21.41 36.37
CA GLN A 698 4.04 -21.07 36.65
C GLN A 698 4.98 -21.62 35.55
N LYS A 699 4.62 -22.75 34.94
CA LYS A 699 5.43 -23.41 33.92
C LYS A 699 5.24 -22.74 32.57
N GLU A 700 6.34 -22.59 31.81
CA GLU A 700 6.28 -22.14 30.42
C GLU A 700 5.34 -23.02 29.59
N PRO A 701 4.69 -22.45 28.55
CA PRO A 701 3.84 -23.23 27.65
C PRO A 701 4.70 -24.27 26.88
N PRO A 702 4.13 -25.42 26.49
CA PRO A 702 4.85 -26.47 25.76
C PRO A 702 5.02 -26.13 24.27
N PHE A 703 4.96 -24.86 23.94
CA PHE A 703 5.18 -24.32 22.60
C PHE A 703 5.74 -22.91 22.69
N ARG A 704 6.39 -22.45 21.66
CA ARG A 704 6.81 -21.05 21.49
C ARG A 704 6.15 -20.41 20.29
N SER A 705 5.78 -19.14 20.41
CA SER A 705 5.20 -18.36 19.32
C SER A 705 6.22 -18.14 18.20
N LEU A 706 5.81 -18.37 16.97
CA LEU A 706 6.68 -18.29 15.80
C LEU A 706 6.06 -17.40 14.72
N MET A 707 6.89 -16.59 14.06
CA MET A 707 6.53 -15.87 12.87
C MET A 707 7.30 -16.41 11.66
N VAL A 708 6.58 -17.02 10.73
CA VAL A 708 7.15 -17.64 9.53
C VAL A 708 7.13 -16.63 8.38
N PRO A 709 8.26 -16.39 7.68
CA PRO A 709 8.28 -15.56 6.48
C PRO A 709 7.32 -16.09 5.40
N ALA A 710 6.64 -15.19 4.67
CA ALA A 710 5.71 -15.60 3.63
C ALA A 710 6.36 -16.47 2.53
N ARG A 711 7.65 -16.27 2.26
CA ARG A 711 8.42 -17.08 1.29
C ARG A 711 8.51 -18.55 1.66
N THR A 712 8.53 -18.85 2.94
CA THR A 712 8.64 -20.21 3.47
C THR A 712 7.33 -20.72 4.06
N PHE A 713 6.29 -19.89 4.05
CA PHE A 713 5.01 -20.21 4.69
C PHE A 713 4.40 -21.50 4.14
N SER A 714 4.37 -21.64 2.81
CA SER A 714 3.84 -22.85 2.17
C SER A 714 4.65 -24.12 2.44
N THR A 715 5.95 -24.00 2.75
CA THR A 715 6.81 -25.14 3.07
C THR A 715 6.75 -25.55 4.54
N THR A 716 6.27 -24.66 5.40
CA THR A 716 6.12 -24.89 6.84
C THR A 716 4.67 -25.18 7.24
N ASP A 717 3.73 -25.04 6.31
CA ASP A 717 2.32 -25.36 6.55
C ASP A 717 2.09 -26.87 6.48
N ASP A 718 1.32 -27.40 7.43
CA ASP A 718 0.94 -28.82 7.46
C ASP A 718 -0.14 -29.16 6.44
N ASP A 719 -0.80 -28.15 5.85
CA ASP A 719 -1.77 -28.36 4.78
C ASP A 719 -1.05 -28.81 3.49
N TRP A 720 -1.29 -30.07 3.10
CA TRP A 720 -0.69 -30.64 1.91
C TRP A 720 -1.02 -29.88 0.62
N LEU A 721 -2.20 -29.25 0.54
CA LEU A 721 -2.62 -28.47 -0.63
C LEU A 721 -1.82 -27.18 -0.73
N VAL A 722 -1.55 -26.51 0.41
CA VAL A 722 -0.69 -25.33 0.48
C VAL A 722 0.74 -25.69 0.09
N ALA A 723 1.24 -26.78 0.68
CA ALA A 723 2.58 -27.30 0.39
C ALA A 723 2.73 -27.69 -1.10
N LEU A 724 1.69 -28.32 -1.68
CA LEU A 724 1.68 -28.73 -3.09
C LEU A 724 1.53 -27.55 -4.05
N SER A 725 0.72 -26.55 -3.71
CA SER A 725 0.51 -25.35 -4.55
C SER A 725 1.69 -24.39 -4.54
N GLY A 726 2.63 -24.55 -3.59
CA GLY A 726 3.87 -23.79 -3.53
C GLY A 726 4.82 -24.13 -4.68
N GLU A 727 6.06 -23.63 -4.58
CA GLU A 727 7.14 -23.92 -5.57
C GLU A 727 7.58 -25.37 -5.57
N ASN A 728 6.98 -26.18 -4.73
CA ASN A 728 7.61 -27.38 -4.23
C ASN A 728 7.38 -28.60 -5.08
N LEU A 729 6.29 -28.69 -5.86
CA LEU A 729 6.06 -29.89 -6.65
C LEU A 729 7.19 -30.08 -7.69
N MET A 730 7.48 -29.08 -8.48
CA MET A 730 8.56 -29.16 -9.48
C MET A 730 9.94 -29.32 -8.81
N ARG A 731 10.17 -28.59 -7.72
CA ARG A 731 11.42 -28.67 -6.97
C ARG A 731 11.57 -30.01 -6.26
N SER A 732 10.50 -30.52 -5.65
CA SER A 732 10.50 -31.85 -5.06
C SER A 732 10.71 -32.95 -6.11
N ILE A 733 10.10 -32.83 -7.28
CA ILE A 733 10.33 -33.75 -8.40
C ILE A 733 11.82 -33.69 -8.83
N GLN A 734 12.36 -32.51 -9.01
CA GLN A 734 13.78 -32.33 -9.39
C GLN A 734 14.72 -32.90 -8.33
N GLN A 735 14.49 -32.64 -7.05
CA GLN A 735 15.33 -33.14 -5.96
C GLN A 735 15.22 -34.67 -5.82
N HIS A 736 14.01 -35.20 -5.96
CA HIS A 736 13.79 -36.64 -5.93
C HIS A 736 14.51 -37.34 -7.09
N VAL A 737 14.41 -36.82 -8.29
CA VAL A 737 15.12 -37.33 -9.47
C VAL A 737 16.64 -37.21 -9.33
N GLN A 738 17.15 -36.11 -8.75
CA GLN A 738 18.57 -35.91 -8.59
C GLN A 738 19.21 -36.70 -7.44
N HIS A 739 18.50 -36.88 -6.35
CA HIS A 739 19.07 -37.38 -5.10
C HIS A 739 18.46 -38.70 -4.60
N GLY A 740 17.39 -39.19 -5.22
CA GLY A 740 16.73 -40.46 -4.86
C GLY A 740 16.23 -40.54 -3.42
N SER A 741 15.91 -39.43 -2.77
CA SER A 741 15.61 -39.33 -1.35
C SER A 741 14.11 -39.32 -1.07
N ASP A 742 13.57 -40.33 -0.42
CA ASP A 742 12.18 -40.49 -0.03
C ASP A 742 11.85 -40.05 1.39
N THR A 743 12.84 -39.66 2.19
CA THR A 743 12.69 -39.53 3.64
C THR A 743 12.50 -38.11 4.14
N LYS A 744 12.56 -37.11 3.27
CA LYS A 744 12.44 -35.71 3.66
C LYS A 744 11.10 -35.11 3.22
N LYS A 745 10.69 -34.06 3.90
CA LYS A 745 9.51 -33.23 3.62
C LYS A 745 9.45 -32.75 2.14
N ASP A 746 10.57 -32.79 1.43
CA ASP A 746 10.74 -32.41 0.02
C ASP A 746 10.54 -33.58 -0.96
N SER A 747 10.26 -34.78 -0.46
CA SER A 747 10.04 -35.98 -1.30
C SER A 747 8.66 -35.96 -1.94
N ILE A 748 8.56 -36.38 -3.20
CA ILE A 748 7.27 -36.56 -3.90
C ILE A 748 6.30 -37.47 -3.11
N SER A 749 6.80 -38.50 -2.41
CA SER A 749 6.00 -39.40 -1.61
C SER A 749 5.45 -38.78 -0.33
N TYR A 750 6.01 -37.64 0.12
CA TYR A 750 5.55 -36.97 1.34
C TYR A 750 4.14 -36.40 1.18
N TYR A 751 3.84 -35.73 0.08
CA TYR A 751 2.54 -35.07 -0.12
C TYR A 751 1.35 -36.03 -0.17
N PRO A 752 1.41 -37.18 -0.87
CA PRO A 752 0.37 -38.19 -0.79
C PRO A 752 0.15 -38.72 0.61
N ARG A 753 1.23 -38.94 1.39
CA ARG A 753 1.13 -39.37 2.80
C ARG A 753 0.47 -38.30 3.66
N LEU A 754 0.87 -37.03 3.50
CA LEU A 754 0.29 -35.90 4.24
C LEU A 754 -1.19 -35.76 3.91
N ALA A 755 -1.56 -35.83 2.62
CA ALA A 755 -2.95 -35.80 2.18
C ALA A 755 -3.79 -36.95 2.78
N PHE A 756 -3.21 -38.14 2.85
CA PHE A 756 -3.86 -39.29 3.48
C PHE A 756 -4.05 -39.09 4.98
N MET A 757 -3.02 -38.59 5.68
CA MET A 757 -3.09 -38.33 7.12
C MET A 757 -4.10 -37.24 7.46
N GLN A 758 -4.19 -36.20 6.66
CA GLN A 758 -5.16 -35.09 6.85
C GLN A 758 -6.59 -35.47 6.42
N GLY A 759 -6.72 -36.38 5.49
CA GLY A 759 -8.01 -36.91 5.04
C GLY A 759 -8.63 -37.96 6.01
N THR A 760 -7.82 -38.53 6.90
CA THR A 760 -8.31 -39.41 7.95
C THR A 760 -8.77 -38.59 9.15
N LYS A 761 -10.04 -38.74 9.54
CA LYS A 761 -10.52 -38.09 10.78
C LYS A 761 -9.71 -38.64 11.96
N PRO A 762 -9.31 -37.78 12.93
CA PRO A 762 -8.55 -38.23 14.11
C PRO A 762 -9.20 -39.36 14.87
N ASP A 763 -10.53 -39.45 14.85
CA ASP A 763 -11.31 -40.52 15.51
C ASP A 763 -11.16 -41.88 14.86
N LEU A 764 -10.64 -41.96 13.64
CA LEU A 764 -10.35 -43.24 12.95
C LEU A 764 -8.91 -43.74 13.20
N LEU A 765 -8.06 -42.93 13.82
CA LEU A 765 -6.70 -43.28 14.22
C LEU A 765 -6.60 -43.78 15.66
N GLN A 766 -7.70 -43.81 16.42
CA GLN A 766 -7.80 -44.52 17.67
C GLN A 766 -7.99 -46.00 17.34
N VAL A 767 -6.94 -46.66 16.93
CA VAL A 767 -6.83 -48.10 16.99
C VAL A 767 -6.25 -48.43 18.35
N ASP A 768 -6.97 -49.24 19.11
CA ASP A 768 -6.65 -49.73 20.46
C ASP A 768 -5.20 -50.24 20.61
#